data_76a329ab8ae8c45b7a8d63532bbd482d
#
_entry.id   76a329ab8ae8c45b7a8d63532bbd482d
#
_cell.length_a   1.000
_cell.length_b   1.000
_cell.length_c   1.000
_cell.angle_alpha   90.00
_cell.angle_beta   90.00
_cell.angle_gamma   90.00
#
_symmetry.space_group_name_H-M   'P 1'
#
loop_
_entity.id
_entity.type
_entity.pdbx_description
1 polymer ?
#
loop_
_entity_poly.entity_id
_entity_poly.type
_entity_poly.pdbx_seq_one_letter_code
_entity_poly.pdbx_strand_id
1 'polypeptide(L)'
;MKELQKFISDQLSVWPLASANFRSLKTARTADFPVFSLTVKAQTNPSRIVSSTAEVDEATIAARPCFLCVPNRPKEQYHIRFEGRKGRNYNIQVNPYPIFPDHLVIARSEHIPQSIQHHFPDMLAFAEAYPDFTVFYNGPASGASAPDHLHFQACPRHCLPLEDAVDEFLNNAEKPLATLPDASLYLFKGYVNGVFALKARTPKSLSKLFYRLSECCGLEPGESEPRFNLYAYSKEGEYRAFVILRSELRSHHYYAEGDEHFTMSPGAADMAGFFVVPVEDEFDRLSSSVLESMLAEVTISEDVQNDICKRLTRTQEVVEVGIMSAKEIRFEIISDGAGPQRVSWADGRINYNGTLYDELYFDAVTRSTLFAEPSFLLYDVTIGIDFHWEQKRTLKYAGQLKFIVENDRITAINRIGLEDYLLSVISSEMKSSSSLEFLKAHSVISRSWVLARMRERKANPGSASLAHRNFDVCADDHCQRYQGAAMACGDTVRKAIDQTWGQVLSYMGELCDARYSKCCGGLTERYSACWEDIDFPYLQSVADNDGGKDFCDCEDDAILEQVLNDYDLKTRDFYRWKVRYRSDELSDLLKRRTGRDLGEIQSMEDLERGDSGRIISLRIKGTGGEMTISKELAIRRALSESHLKSSNFTVTRDGDQFILEGRGWGHGVGLCQIGAAVMAARGYSYIEILKHYYKDADIG
;
A
#
# COMPACT_ATOMS: atom_id res chain seq x y z
N MET A 1 -29.99 17.69 19.89
CA MET A 1 -30.45 17.19 21.23
C MET A 1 -31.97 17.02 21.31
N LYS A 2 -32.79 18.09 21.21
CA LYS A 2 -34.27 18.00 21.42
C LYS A 2 -34.98 16.93 20.58
N GLU A 3 -34.59 16.73 19.33
CA GLU A 3 -35.19 15.76 18.42
C GLU A 3 -34.94 14.31 18.87
N LEU A 4 -33.68 13.94 19.15
CA LEU A 4 -33.32 12.59 19.62
C LEU A 4 -33.91 12.30 21.00
N GLN A 5 -33.86 13.26 21.93
CA GLN A 5 -34.47 13.10 23.26
C GLN A 5 -35.99 12.91 23.18
N LYS A 6 -36.66 13.67 22.30
CA LYS A 6 -38.08 13.45 22.02
C LYS A 6 -38.33 12.06 21.44
N PHE A 7 -37.56 11.66 20.43
CA PHE A 7 -37.66 10.32 19.85
C PHE A 7 -37.48 9.22 20.89
N ILE A 8 -36.49 9.32 21.78
CA ILE A 8 -36.26 8.36 22.87
C ILE A 8 -37.47 8.35 23.82
N SER A 9 -37.97 9.51 24.25
CA SER A 9 -39.14 9.61 25.11
C SER A 9 -40.40 9.01 24.49
N ASP A 10 -40.66 9.32 23.23
CA ASP A 10 -41.81 8.79 22.49
C ASP A 10 -41.68 7.26 22.35
N GLN A 11 -40.49 6.74 22.04
CA GLN A 11 -40.22 5.31 21.94
C GLN A 11 -40.45 4.57 23.26
N LEU A 12 -39.95 5.12 24.38
CA LEU A 12 -40.12 4.52 25.71
C LEU A 12 -41.57 4.52 26.17
N SER A 13 -42.40 5.45 25.66
CA SER A 13 -43.83 5.50 26.02
C SER A 13 -44.61 4.33 25.41
N VAL A 14 -44.16 3.75 24.30
CA VAL A 14 -44.88 2.75 23.52
C VAL A 14 -44.26 1.36 23.56
N TRP A 15 -43.00 1.23 24.06
CA TRP A 15 -42.27 -0.03 24.08
C TRP A 15 -41.97 -0.49 25.52
N PRO A 16 -42.82 -1.41 26.09
CA PRO A 16 -42.71 -1.83 27.49
C PRO A 16 -41.35 -2.40 27.90
N LEU A 17 -40.74 -3.23 27.05
CA LEU A 17 -39.40 -3.82 27.29
C LEU A 17 -38.33 -2.74 27.48
N ALA A 18 -38.21 -1.85 26.51
CA ALA A 18 -37.23 -0.76 26.57
C ALA A 18 -37.53 0.15 27.79
N SER A 19 -38.81 0.50 28.01
CA SER A 19 -39.21 1.33 29.17
C SER A 19 -38.83 0.70 30.52
N ALA A 20 -39.01 -0.61 30.66
CA ALA A 20 -38.62 -1.33 31.87
C ALA A 20 -37.09 -1.31 32.07
N ASN A 21 -36.30 -1.60 31.04
CA ASN A 21 -34.85 -1.63 31.11
C ASN A 21 -34.25 -0.24 31.37
N PHE A 22 -34.80 0.84 30.77
CA PHE A 22 -34.38 2.22 31.08
C PHE A 22 -34.76 2.65 32.51
N ARG A 23 -35.83 2.13 33.07
CA ARG A 23 -36.14 2.34 34.51
C ARG A 23 -35.18 1.62 35.41
N SER A 24 -34.88 0.36 35.09
CA SER A 24 -33.92 -0.46 35.85
C SER A 24 -32.53 0.19 35.87
N LEU A 25 -32.12 0.78 34.75
CA LEU A 25 -30.84 1.50 34.62
C LEU A 25 -30.70 2.63 35.66
N LYS A 26 -31.79 3.33 35.99
CA LYS A 26 -31.76 4.44 36.97
C LYS A 26 -31.46 3.98 38.39
N THR A 27 -31.67 2.70 38.70
CA THR A 27 -31.46 2.11 40.04
C THR A 27 -30.29 1.13 40.06
N ALA A 28 -29.56 1.03 38.96
CA ALA A 28 -28.39 0.18 38.86
C ALA A 28 -27.30 0.64 39.85
N ARG A 29 -26.66 -0.32 40.52
CA ARG A 29 -25.51 -0.04 41.38
C ARG A 29 -24.33 0.36 40.53
N THR A 30 -23.57 1.36 40.99
CA THR A 30 -22.35 1.81 40.34
C THR A 30 -21.22 1.92 41.35
N ALA A 31 -20.00 1.67 40.91
CA ALA A 31 -18.77 1.90 41.68
C ALA A 31 -17.68 2.44 40.80
N ASP A 32 -16.80 3.25 41.37
CA ASP A 32 -15.64 3.81 40.71
C ASP A 32 -14.38 3.07 41.13
N PHE A 33 -13.51 2.75 40.17
CA PHE A 33 -12.26 2.03 40.39
C PHE A 33 -11.08 2.79 39.76
N PRO A 34 -9.96 2.97 40.48
CA PRO A 34 -8.73 3.41 39.87
C PRO A 34 -8.18 2.28 39.00
N VAL A 35 -8.03 2.51 37.70
CA VAL A 35 -7.52 1.53 36.71
C VAL A 35 -6.50 2.26 35.83
N PHE A 36 -5.23 1.84 35.90
CA PHE A 36 -4.11 2.59 35.33
C PHE A 36 -4.11 4.06 35.78
N SER A 37 -4.14 5.01 34.86
CA SER A 37 -4.23 6.44 35.21
C SER A 37 -5.64 7.01 35.24
N LEU A 38 -6.68 6.20 35.05
CA LEU A 38 -8.07 6.63 34.96
C LEU A 38 -8.88 6.17 36.17
N THR A 39 -9.92 6.92 36.50
CA THR A 39 -11.02 6.42 37.32
C THR A 39 -12.10 5.91 36.38
N VAL A 40 -12.28 4.58 36.36
CA VAL A 40 -13.28 3.91 35.53
C VAL A 40 -14.54 3.65 36.35
N LYS A 41 -15.66 3.46 35.69
CA LYS A 41 -16.96 3.19 36.31
C LYS A 41 -17.42 1.77 36.00
N ALA A 42 -17.86 1.02 37.02
CA ALA A 42 -18.57 -0.22 36.83
C ALA A 42 -20.05 -0.06 37.20
N GLN A 43 -20.95 -0.78 36.51
CA GLN A 43 -22.40 -0.74 36.70
C GLN A 43 -22.96 -2.14 36.68
N THR A 44 -23.79 -2.51 37.67
CA THR A 44 -24.58 -3.74 37.58
C THR A 44 -25.67 -3.58 36.53
N ASN A 45 -25.76 -4.52 35.61
CA ASN A 45 -26.82 -4.49 34.60
C ASN A 45 -27.24 -5.92 34.17
N PRO A 46 -28.09 -6.59 34.97
CA PRO A 46 -28.53 -7.97 34.69
C PRO A 46 -29.23 -8.11 33.34
N SER A 47 -29.85 -7.06 32.80
CA SER A 47 -30.48 -7.11 31.47
C SER A 47 -29.50 -7.35 30.34
N ARG A 48 -28.21 -7.12 30.59
CA ARG A 48 -27.13 -7.29 29.60
C ARG A 48 -26.56 -8.71 29.50
N ILE A 49 -27.00 -9.63 30.37
CA ILE A 49 -26.50 -11.02 30.38
C ILE A 49 -26.58 -11.66 28.97
N VAL A 50 -27.69 -11.43 28.24
CA VAL A 50 -27.93 -11.96 26.90
C VAL A 50 -26.88 -11.45 25.87
N SER A 51 -26.44 -10.22 26.01
CA SER A 51 -25.42 -9.67 25.08
C SER A 51 -23.99 -9.97 25.52
N SER A 52 -23.72 -10.12 26.81
CA SER A 52 -22.39 -10.48 27.34
C SER A 52 -22.06 -11.95 27.07
N THR A 53 -23.06 -12.82 27.03
CA THR A 53 -22.92 -14.27 26.74
C THR A 53 -23.25 -14.62 25.29
N ALA A 54 -23.49 -13.63 24.42
CA ALA A 54 -23.84 -13.89 23.02
C ALA A 54 -22.73 -14.70 22.31
N GLU A 55 -23.17 -15.79 21.68
CA GLU A 55 -22.33 -16.55 20.76
C GLU A 55 -22.35 -15.85 19.39
N VAL A 56 -21.17 -15.55 18.86
CA VAL A 56 -20.98 -14.81 17.60
C VAL A 56 -20.23 -15.64 16.55
N ASP A 57 -20.24 -16.96 16.70
CA ASP A 57 -19.72 -17.86 15.68
C ASP A 57 -20.60 -17.86 14.41
N GLU A 58 -20.00 -18.22 13.28
CA GLU A 58 -20.67 -18.17 11.97
C GLU A 58 -21.95 -19.04 11.92
N ALA A 59 -21.95 -20.19 12.57
CA ALA A 59 -23.10 -21.10 12.55
C ALA A 59 -24.29 -20.51 13.33
N THR A 60 -24.04 -19.94 14.52
CA THR A 60 -25.05 -19.25 15.33
C THR A 60 -25.61 -18.03 14.63
N ILE A 61 -24.73 -17.22 13.98
CA ILE A 61 -25.15 -16.04 13.22
C ILE A 61 -26.03 -16.44 12.03
N ALA A 62 -25.63 -17.45 11.26
CA ALA A 62 -26.38 -17.91 10.09
C ALA A 62 -27.76 -18.52 10.45
N ALA A 63 -27.89 -19.07 11.66
CA ALA A 63 -29.12 -19.71 12.13
C ALA A 63 -30.20 -18.71 12.64
N ARG A 64 -29.84 -17.45 12.94
CA ARG A 64 -30.74 -16.44 13.50
C ARG A 64 -31.16 -15.37 12.49
N PRO A 65 -32.42 -14.88 12.56
CA PRO A 65 -32.77 -13.67 11.83
C PRO A 65 -32.03 -12.46 12.43
N CYS A 66 -31.48 -11.62 11.57
CA CYS A 66 -30.78 -10.40 12.02
C CYS A 66 -31.78 -9.43 12.69
N PHE A 67 -31.56 -9.17 13.99
CA PHE A 67 -32.45 -8.32 14.80
C PHE A 67 -32.31 -6.80 14.49
N LEU A 68 -31.31 -6.39 13.71
CA LEU A 68 -31.14 -5.02 13.25
C LEU A 68 -31.90 -4.73 11.94
N CYS A 69 -32.31 -5.76 11.20
CA CYS A 69 -33.11 -5.61 10.00
C CYS A 69 -34.55 -5.24 10.32
N VAL A 70 -35.10 -4.24 9.65
CA VAL A 70 -36.46 -3.71 9.87
C VAL A 70 -37.53 -4.82 9.92
N PRO A 71 -37.56 -5.83 9.00
CA PRO A 71 -38.58 -6.88 9.03
C PRO A 71 -38.57 -7.77 10.27
N ASN A 72 -37.46 -7.84 10.99
CA ASN A 72 -37.26 -8.75 12.13
C ASN A 72 -37.41 -8.04 13.48
N ARG A 73 -37.63 -6.74 13.50
CA ARG A 73 -37.76 -5.94 14.73
C ARG A 73 -39.14 -6.09 15.37
N PRO A 74 -39.23 -5.88 16.70
CA PRO A 74 -40.53 -5.69 17.35
C PRO A 74 -41.32 -4.55 16.72
N LYS A 75 -42.63 -4.70 16.64
CA LYS A 75 -43.52 -3.68 16.04
C LYS A 75 -43.49 -2.35 16.78
N GLU A 76 -43.15 -2.38 18.03
CA GLU A 76 -43.02 -1.25 18.94
C GLU A 76 -41.72 -0.47 18.71
N GLN A 77 -40.70 -1.08 18.08
CA GLN A 77 -39.40 -0.45 17.83
C GLN A 77 -39.44 0.42 16.57
N TYR A 78 -39.58 1.70 16.76
CA TYR A 78 -39.50 2.69 15.68
C TYR A 78 -38.06 3.09 15.40
N HIS A 79 -37.83 3.78 14.30
CA HIS A 79 -36.55 4.39 13.94
C HIS A 79 -36.77 5.73 13.24
N ILE A 80 -35.77 6.60 13.31
CA ILE A 80 -35.65 7.76 12.45
C ILE A 80 -34.53 7.54 11.43
N ARG A 81 -34.72 8.07 10.24
CA ARG A 81 -33.72 7.95 9.19
C ARG A 81 -32.61 8.95 9.39
N PHE A 82 -31.39 8.48 9.14
CA PHE A 82 -30.19 9.31 9.09
C PHE A 82 -29.48 9.04 7.77
N GLU A 83 -29.14 10.11 7.06
CA GLU A 83 -28.38 10.02 5.81
C GLU A 83 -26.89 10.30 6.12
N GLY A 84 -26.05 9.30 5.91
CA GLY A 84 -24.59 9.42 5.97
C GLY A 84 -24.00 10.02 4.69
N ARG A 85 -22.71 9.93 4.53
CA ARG A 85 -22.03 10.44 3.33
C ARG A 85 -22.37 9.59 2.10
N LYS A 86 -22.34 10.21 0.92
CA LYS A 86 -22.63 9.58 -0.39
C LYS A 86 -24.03 8.94 -0.46
N GLY A 87 -25.03 9.49 0.23
CA GLY A 87 -26.42 9.01 0.19
C GLY A 87 -26.66 7.67 0.91
N ARG A 88 -25.74 7.24 1.77
CA ARG A 88 -25.92 6.00 2.55
C ARG A 88 -26.91 6.20 3.69
N ASN A 89 -27.90 5.32 3.78
CA ASN A 89 -28.99 5.43 4.74
C ASN A 89 -28.77 4.54 5.97
N TYR A 90 -29.09 5.10 7.13
CA TYR A 90 -29.05 4.46 8.43
C TYR A 90 -30.38 4.63 9.17
N ASN A 91 -30.66 3.73 10.08
CA ASN A 91 -31.81 3.77 10.98
C ASN A 91 -31.32 4.01 12.41
N ILE A 92 -31.62 5.17 12.99
CA ILE A 92 -31.36 5.45 14.39
C ILE A 92 -32.50 4.84 15.22
N GLN A 93 -32.17 4.02 16.19
CA GLN A 93 -33.12 3.32 17.05
C GLN A 93 -32.63 3.32 18.51
N VAL A 94 -33.58 3.25 19.44
CA VAL A 94 -33.27 3.12 20.86
C VAL A 94 -32.75 1.71 21.12
N ASN A 95 -31.64 1.61 21.89
CA ASN A 95 -31.15 0.31 22.33
C ASN A 95 -32.10 -0.24 23.43
N PRO A 96 -32.75 -1.40 23.24
CA PRO A 96 -33.70 -1.96 24.24
C PRO A 96 -33.01 -2.43 25.51
N TYR A 97 -31.70 -2.64 25.50
CA TYR A 97 -30.88 -3.03 26.65
C TYR A 97 -29.84 -1.93 26.92
N PRO A 98 -30.26 -0.78 27.47
CA PRO A 98 -29.37 0.38 27.56
C PRO A 98 -28.23 0.17 28.56
N ILE A 99 -27.11 0.81 28.29
CA ILE A 99 -25.99 1.03 29.23
C ILE A 99 -26.03 2.48 29.73
N PHE A 100 -26.46 3.39 28.88
CA PHE A 100 -26.46 4.82 29.09
C PHE A 100 -27.89 5.39 29.04
N PRO A 101 -28.13 6.58 29.62
CA PRO A 101 -29.47 7.20 29.66
C PRO A 101 -30.12 7.39 28.28
N ASP A 102 -29.34 7.76 27.28
CA ASP A 102 -29.81 7.99 25.90
C ASP A 102 -29.00 7.08 24.93
N HIS A 103 -29.08 5.77 25.13
CA HIS A 103 -28.34 4.78 24.35
C HIS A 103 -29.02 4.48 23.01
N LEU A 104 -28.33 4.79 21.91
CA LEU A 104 -28.83 4.62 20.54
C LEU A 104 -28.01 3.57 19.76
N VAL A 105 -28.67 2.96 18.78
CA VAL A 105 -28.06 2.13 17.74
C VAL A 105 -28.34 2.77 16.39
N ILE A 106 -27.30 2.93 15.58
CA ILE A 106 -27.34 3.51 14.23
C ILE A 106 -27.00 2.39 13.26
N ALA A 107 -28.01 1.65 12.80
CA ALA A 107 -27.82 0.50 11.92
C ALA A 107 -27.94 0.90 10.45
N ARG A 108 -27.08 0.34 9.60
CA ARG A 108 -27.19 0.48 8.15
C ARG A 108 -28.57 -0.01 7.70
N SER A 109 -29.24 0.71 6.78
CA SER A 109 -30.58 0.31 6.30
C SER A 109 -30.53 -0.98 5.46
N GLU A 110 -29.40 -1.24 4.81
CA GLU A 110 -29.10 -2.48 4.10
C GLU A 110 -28.36 -3.45 5.02
N HIS A 111 -28.66 -4.74 4.88
CA HIS A 111 -27.95 -5.79 5.61
C HIS A 111 -26.61 -6.03 4.94
N ILE A 112 -25.54 -5.49 5.53
CA ILE A 112 -24.14 -5.66 5.11
C ILE A 112 -23.29 -6.01 6.32
N PRO A 113 -22.20 -6.76 6.16
CA PRO A 113 -21.31 -7.15 7.26
C PRO A 113 -20.79 -5.96 8.06
N GLN A 114 -20.51 -6.18 9.33
CA GLN A 114 -19.88 -5.21 10.22
C GLN A 114 -18.46 -4.91 9.72
N SER A 115 -18.25 -3.74 9.13
CA SER A 115 -16.95 -3.23 8.70
C SER A 115 -16.97 -1.72 8.65
N ILE A 116 -15.96 -1.09 9.25
CA ILE A 116 -15.83 0.37 9.23
C ILE A 116 -15.23 0.87 7.90
N GLN A 117 -14.66 -0.03 7.10
CA GLN A 117 -14.07 0.32 5.81
C GLN A 117 -15.10 1.06 4.95
N HIS A 118 -14.76 2.27 4.49
CA HIS A 118 -15.64 3.19 3.78
C HIS A 118 -16.79 3.81 4.58
N HIS A 119 -17.02 3.42 5.84
CA HIS A 119 -18.15 3.88 6.66
C HIS A 119 -17.74 4.80 7.83
N PHE A 120 -16.45 4.95 8.12
CA PHE A 120 -15.99 5.92 9.12
C PHE A 120 -16.44 7.37 8.82
N PRO A 121 -16.47 7.85 7.56
CA PRO A 121 -17.05 9.16 7.25
C PRO A 121 -18.53 9.31 7.63
N ASP A 122 -19.32 8.23 7.67
CA ASP A 122 -20.72 8.26 8.09
C ASP A 122 -20.85 8.37 9.61
N MET A 123 -19.95 7.69 10.34
CA MET A 123 -19.82 7.83 11.78
C MET A 123 -19.48 9.29 12.16
N LEU A 124 -18.58 9.94 11.42
CA LEU A 124 -18.25 11.34 11.60
C LEU A 124 -19.41 12.28 11.23
N ALA A 125 -20.20 11.94 10.22
CA ALA A 125 -21.39 12.70 9.87
C ALA A 125 -22.46 12.65 10.97
N PHE A 126 -22.60 11.51 11.67
CA PHE A 126 -23.46 11.41 12.85
C PHE A 126 -22.92 12.29 14.00
N ALA A 127 -21.63 12.23 14.29
CA ALA A 127 -21.01 13.06 15.33
C ALA A 127 -21.14 14.58 15.06
N GLU A 128 -21.11 14.97 13.78
CA GLU A 128 -21.33 16.35 13.33
C GLU A 128 -22.80 16.78 13.52
N ALA A 129 -23.74 15.92 13.13
CA ALA A 129 -25.17 16.20 13.24
C ALA A 129 -25.66 16.24 14.69
N TYR A 130 -25.04 15.45 15.56
CA TYR A 130 -25.40 15.28 16.97
C TYR A 130 -24.18 15.46 17.90
N PRO A 131 -23.66 16.69 18.05
CA PRO A 131 -22.40 16.96 18.78
C PRO A 131 -22.49 16.69 20.29
N ASP A 132 -23.70 16.52 20.83
CA ASP A 132 -23.93 16.15 22.24
C ASP A 132 -23.77 14.63 22.49
N PHE A 133 -23.47 13.86 21.44
CA PHE A 133 -23.26 12.41 21.51
C PHE A 133 -21.84 12.02 21.13
N THR A 134 -21.33 10.99 21.80
CA THR A 134 -20.18 10.21 21.35
C THR A 134 -20.72 8.99 20.63
N VAL A 135 -20.32 8.82 19.36
CA VAL A 135 -20.62 7.62 18.57
C VAL A 135 -19.45 6.67 18.66
N PHE A 136 -19.76 5.37 18.82
CA PHE A 136 -18.76 4.34 18.96
C PHE A 136 -19.07 3.10 18.14
N TYR A 137 -18.03 2.33 17.84
CA TYR A 137 -18.06 1.17 16.98
C TYR A 137 -17.31 0.01 17.61
N ASN A 138 -17.93 -1.16 17.59
CA ASN A 138 -17.29 -2.44 17.88
C ASN A 138 -16.93 -3.12 16.56
N GLY A 139 -15.65 -3.41 16.36
CA GLY A 139 -15.23 -4.25 15.24
C GLY A 139 -15.84 -5.65 15.33
N PRO A 140 -15.95 -6.40 14.22
CA PRO A 140 -16.60 -7.72 14.18
C PRO A 140 -15.98 -8.71 15.17
N ALA A 141 -14.66 -8.68 15.37
CA ALA A 141 -13.93 -9.48 16.36
C ALA A 141 -13.59 -8.70 17.65
N SER A 142 -14.26 -7.56 17.92
CA SER A 142 -13.96 -6.64 19.02
C SER A 142 -15.20 -6.26 19.84
N GLY A 143 -16.12 -7.21 20.01
CA GLY A 143 -17.29 -7.05 20.86
C GLY A 143 -18.59 -6.64 20.13
N ALA A 144 -18.66 -6.74 18.79
CA ALA A 144 -19.91 -6.56 18.06
C ALA A 144 -20.86 -7.73 18.33
N SER A 145 -22.08 -7.46 18.83
CA SER A 145 -23.12 -8.47 19.03
C SER A 145 -23.87 -8.87 17.75
N ALA A 146 -23.70 -8.10 16.68
CA ALA A 146 -24.22 -8.35 15.34
C ALA A 146 -23.13 -8.12 14.29
N PRO A 147 -22.12 -9.02 14.19
CA PRO A 147 -21.03 -8.87 13.21
C PRO A 147 -21.49 -9.07 11.75
N ASP A 148 -22.70 -9.54 11.55
CA ASP A 148 -23.39 -9.70 10.27
C ASP A 148 -24.06 -8.43 9.75
N HIS A 149 -24.21 -7.36 10.60
CA HIS A 149 -24.91 -6.15 10.19
C HIS A 149 -24.21 -4.87 10.68
N LEU A 150 -23.75 -4.05 9.75
CA LEU A 150 -23.08 -2.78 10.06
C LEU A 150 -23.95 -1.87 10.92
N HIS A 151 -23.42 -1.52 12.08
CA HIS A 151 -24.03 -0.57 12.99
C HIS A 151 -23.00 0.18 13.83
N PHE A 152 -23.38 1.38 14.25
CA PHE A 152 -22.72 2.16 15.28
C PHE A 152 -23.62 2.21 16.50
N GLN A 153 -23.07 2.61 17.64
CA GLN A 153 -23.82 2.95 18.82
C GLN A 153 -23.48 4.37 19.25
N ALA A 154 -24.36 4.99 20.02
CA ALA A 154 -24.11 6.34 20.55
C ALA A 154 -24.63 6.51 21.97
N CYS A 155 -23.91 7.27 22.77
CA CYS A 155 -24.29 7.71 24.11
C CYS A 155 -24.08 9.22 24.26
N PRO A 156 -24.70 9.88 25.25
CA PRO A 156 -24.36 11.25 25.58
C PRO A 156 -22.85 11.43 25.81
N ARG A 157 -22.33 12.60 25.43
CA ARG A 157 -20.94 12.98 25.73
C ARG A 157 -20.67 12.87 27.23
N HIS A 158 -19.42 12.59 27.59
CA HIS A 158 -18.94 12.46 28.97
C HIS A 158 -19.49 11.25 29.74
N CYS A 159 -20.10 10.27 29.06
CA CYS A 159 -20.46 8.98 29.66
C CYS A 159 -19.30 8.01 29.72
N LEU A 160 -18.27 8.21 28.93
CA LEU A 160 -17.11 7.31 28.80
C LEU A 160 -15.88 7.97 29.46
N PRO A 161 -15.34 7.43 30.57
CA PRO A 161 -14.20 8.02 31.27
C PRO A 161 -12.97 8.31 30.38
N LEU A 162 -12.65 7.40 29.45
CA LEU A 162 -11.53 7.58 28.53
C LEU A 162 -11.77 8.75 27.56
N GLU A 163 -13.00 9.06 27.19
CA GLU A 163 -13.33 10.20 26.32
C GLU A 163 -12.81 11.52 26.90
N ASP A 164 -13.09 11.75 28.19
CA ASP A 164 -12.68 12.98 28.89
C ASP A 164 -11.16 13.08 28.99
N ALA A 165 -10.48 11.97 29.28
CA ALA A 165 -9.03 11.92 29.37
C ALA A 165 -8.36 12.16 28.01
N VAL A 166 -8.90 11.55 26.93
CA VAL A 166 -8.42 11.79 25.57
C VAL A 166 -8.70 13.21 25.11
N ASP A 167 -9.86 13.78 25.47
CA ASP A 167 -10.22 15.15 25.12
C ASP A 167 -9.27 16.16 25.76
N GLU A 168 -8.93 15.98 27.04
CA GLU A 168 -7.93 16.78 27.75
C GLU A 168 -6.54 16.62 27.14
N PHE A 169 -6.13 15.39 26.84
CA PHE A 169 -4.86 15.09 26.18
C PHE A 169 -4.76 15.79 24.82
N LEU A 170 -5.77 15.70 23.96
CA LEU A 170 -5.77 16.30 22.62
C LEU A 170 -5.68 17.84 22.64
N ASN A 171 -6.14 18.49 23.71
CA ASN A 171 -5.99 19.95 23.87
C ASN A 171 -4.52 20.36 24.07
N ASN A 172 -3.70 19.50 24.68
CA ASN A 172 -2.33 19.79 25.11
C ASN A 172 -1.27 18.95 24.38
N ALA A 173 -1.65 18.08 23.44
CA ALA A 173 -0.74 17.14 22.77
C ALA A 173 0.21 17.85 21.78
N GLU A 174 1.53 17.67 21.97
CA GLU A 174 2.57 18.38 21.20
C GLU A 174 3.27 17.51 20.14
N LYS A 175 3.37 16.19 20.33
CA LYS A 175 4.17 15.31 19.48
C LYS A 175 3.30 14.30 18.74
N PRO A 176 2.79 14.66 17.56
CA PRO A 176 2.02 13.73 16.76
C PRO A 176 2.90 12.64 16.13
N LEU A 177 2.35 11.45 15.98
CA LEU A 177 2.94 10.35 15.20
C LEU A 177 2.77 10.59 13.69
N ALA A 178 1.66 11.20 13.30
CA ALA A 178 1.38 11.54 11.90
C ALA A 178 0.57 12.83 11.82
N THR A 179 0.81 13.62 10.76
CA THR A 179 0.14 14.90 10.53
C THR A 179 -0.32 15.06 9.08
N LEU A 180 -1.42 15.78 8.92
CA LEU A 180 -1.86 16.43 7.68
C LEU A 180 -1.99 17.93 7.98
N PRO A 181 -2.19 18.81 6.99
CA PRO A 181 -2.27 20.27 7.22
C PRO A 181 -3.30 20.69 8.27
N ASP A 182 -4.39 19.93 8.41
CA ASP A 182 -5.51 20.20 9.30
C ASP A 182 -5.84 19.04 10.26
N ALA A 183 -4.96 18.06 10.40
CA ALA A 183 -5.20 16.87 11.21
C ALA A 183 -3.93 16.32 11.86
N SER A 184 -4.09 15.67 13.01
CA SER A 184 -2.99 15.03 13.74
C SER A 184 -3.43 13.75 14.43
N LEU A 185 -2.51 12.77 14.50
CA LEU A 185 -2.66 11.48 15.17
C LEU A 185 -1.58 11.32 16.23
N TYR A 186 -1.98 10.88 17.42
CA TYR A 186 -1.13 10.77 18.60
C TYR A 186 -1.29 9.39 19.24
N LEU A 187 -0.27 8.96 19.99
CA LEU A 187 -0.37 7.86 20.96
C LEU A 187 -0.81 8.44 22.31
N PHE A 188 -1.93 7.97 22.85
CA PHE A 188 -2.35 8.27 24.21
C PHE A 188 -1.70 7.25 25.16
N LYS A 189 -1.00 7.74 26.16
CA LYS A 189 -0.35 6.95 27.21
C LYS A 189 -1.06 7.14 28.55
N GLY A 190 -1.00 6.12 29.40
CA GLY A 190 -1.56 6.21 30.75
C GLY A 190 -2.82 5.36 30.94
N TYR A 191 -3.23 4.64 29.92
CA TYR A 191 -4.27 3.61 29.97
C TYR A 191 -3.70 2.29 29.44
N VAL A 192 -4.46 1.53 28.67
CA VAL A 192 -3.96 0.31 28.02
C VAL A 192 -3.05 0.65 26.83
N ASN A 193 -2.29 -0.34 26.36
CA ASN A 193 -1.56 -0.22 25.10
C ASN A 193 -2.53 -0.11 23.91
N GLY A 194 -2.06 0.54 22.84
CA GLY A 194 -2.81 0.64 21.60
C GLY A 194 -3.92 1.67 21.58
N VAL A 195 -3.87 2.70 22.45
CA VAL A 195 -4.82 3.83 22.40
C VAL A 195 -4.24 4.94 21.53
N PHE A 196 -4.88 5.19 20.38
CA PHE A 196 -4.50 6.26 19.47
C PHE A 196 -5.58 7.34 19.43
N ALA A 197 -5.18 8.59 19.53
CA ALA A 197 -6.07 9.76 19.56
C ALA A 197 -5.85 10.62 18.32
N LEU A 198 -6.95 11.06 17.69
CA LEU A 198 -6.96 11.81 16.44
C LEU A 198 -7.79 13.09 16.59
N LYS A 199 -7.34 14.17 15.94
CA LYS A 199 -8.13 15.39 15.77
C LYS A 199 -7.95 15.97 14.37
N ALA A 200 -9.00 16.59 13.82
CA ALA A 200 -8.98 17.24 12.51
C ALA A 200 -10.05 18.31 12.38
N ARG A 201 -9.80 19.27 11.47
CA ARG A 201 -10.81 20.25 11.08
C ARG A 201 -11.79 19.74 10.04
N THR A 202 -11.42 18.69 9.28
CA THR A 202 -12.29 18.11 8.27
C THR A 202 -12.46 16.60 8.47
N PRO A 203 -13.63 16.02 8.17
CA PRO A 203 -13.85 14.59 8.27
C PRO A 203 -12.99 13.80 7.26
N LYS A 204 -12.65 14.43 6.13
CA LYS A 204 -11.77 13.83 5.11
C LYS A 204 -10.36 13.57 5.68
N SER A 205 -9.77 14.56 6.34
CA SER A 205 -8.42 14.46 6.91
C SER A 205 -8.39 13.50 8.10
N LEU A 206 -9.42 13.52 8.96
CA LEU A 206 -9.53 12.57 10.05
C LEU A 206 -9.61 11.13 9.53
N SER A 207 -10.43 10.90 8.50
CA SER A 207 -10.58 9.58 7.89
C SER A 207 -9.27 9.10 7.27
N LYS A 208 -8.50 9.96 6.62
CA LYS A 208 -7.18 9.63 6.08
C LYS A 208 -6.21 9.15 7.17
N LEU A 209 -6.14 9.84 8.30
CA LEU A 209 -5.28 9.43 9.41
C LEU A 209 -5.75 8.13 10.06
N PHE A 210 -7.08 7.95 10.21
CA PHE A 210 -7.63 6.70 10.73
C PHE A 210 -7.31 5.50 9.82
N TYR A 211 -7.54 5.61 8.51
CA TYR A 211 -7.22 4.51 7.60
C TYR A 211 -5.73 4.22 7.55
N ARG A 212 -4.88 5.25 7.64
CA ARG A 212 -3.43 5.06 7.78
C ARG A 212 -3.06 4.28 9.05
N LEU A 213 -3.68 4.58 10.19
CA LEU A 213 -3.51 3.80 11.41
C LEU A 213 -3.95 2.34 11.19
N SER A 214 -5.13 2.14 10.60
CA SER A 214 -5.67 0.81 10.30
C SER A 214 -4.72 -0.02 9.41
N GLU A 215 -4.12 0.59 8.38
CA GLU A 215 -3.13 -0.07 7.52
C GLU A 215 -1.86 -0.49 8.29
N CYS A 216 -1.47 0.25 9.31
CA CYS A 216 -0.32 -0.08 10.17
C CYS A 216 -0.60 -1.22 11.15
N CYS A 217 -1.87 -1.52 11.46
CA CYS A 217 -2.23 -2.54 12.45
C CYS A 217 -2.09 -3.99 11.95
N GLY A 218 -2.12 -4.21 10.63
CA GLY A 218 -2.18 -5.56 10.06
C GLY A 218 -3.56 -6.20 10.19
N LEU A 219 -3.73 -7.37 9.59
CA LEU A 219 -4.96 -8.16 9.61
C LEU A 219 -4.65 -9.58 10.05
N GLU A 220 -5.47 -10.14 10.93
CA GLU A 220 -5.44 -11.57 11.21
C GLU A 220 -6.02 -12.37 10.02
N PRO A 221 -5.55 -13.60 9.80
CA PRO A 221 -6.06 -14.45 8.72
C PRO A 221 -7.58 -14.63 8.81
N GLY A 222 -8.30 -14.30 7.74
CA GLY A 222 -9.76 -14.42 7.64
C GLY A 222 -10.55 -13.22 8.18
N GLU A 223 -9.90 -12.21 8.74
CA GLU A 223 -10.56 -10.99 9.19
C GLU A 223 -10.60 -9.93 8.09
N SER A 224 -11.66 -9.13 8.08
CA SER A 224 -11.88 -8.07 7.09
C SER A 224 -11.31 -6.72 7.50
N GLU A 225 -11.01 -6.53 8.80
CA GLU A 225 -10.41 -5.32 9.37
C GLU A 225 -9.61 -5.66 10.64
N PRO A 226 -8.66 -4.79 11.06
CA PRO A 226 -7.96 -4.97 12.32
C PRO A 226 -8.93 -4.97 13.52
N ARG A 227 -8.55 -5.63 14.59
CA ARG A 227 -9.34 -5.68 15.83
C ARG A 227 -9.23 -4.36 16.59
N PHE A 228 -10.33 -3.62 16.72
CA PHE A 228 -10.37 -2.37 17.50
C PHE A 228 -11.78 -1.97 17.93
N ASN A 229 -11.82 -1.09 18.94
CA ASN A 229 -12.98 -0.28 19.26
C ASN A 229 -12.67 1.18 18.87
N LEU A 230 -13.63 1.85 18.23
CA LEU A 230 -13.45 3.19 17.66
C LEU A 230 -14.54 4.12 18.22
N TYR A 231 -14.14 5.36 18.54
CA TYR A 231 -15.00 6.38 19.11
C TYR A 231 -14.79 7.69 18.37
N ALA A 232 -15.86 8.43 18.13
CA ALA A 232 -15.79 9.73 17.49
C ALA A 232 -16.84 10.71 18.04
N TYR A 233 -16.47 11.98 18.06
CA TYR A 233 -17.33 13.06 18.45
C TYR A 233 -16.90 14.38 17.78
N SER A 234 -17.79 15.37 17.79
CA SER A 234 -17.50 16.72 17.32
C SER A 234 -17.47 17.69 18.50
N LYS A 235 -16.47 18.58 18.51
CA LYS A 235 -16.33 19.62 19.53
C LYS A 235 -15.87 20.92 18.87
N GLU A 236 -16.64 22.00 19.02
CA GLU A 236 -16.26 23.35 18.57
C GLU A 236 -15.84 23.41 17.08
N GLY A 237 -16.48 22.60 16.22
CA GLY A 237 -16.17 22.51 14.79
C GLY A 237 -14.94 21.68 14.46
N GLU A 238 -14.33 20.98 15.44
CA GLU A 238 -13.27 20.00 15.27
C GLU A 238 -13.84 18.58 15.40
N TYR A 239 -13.38 17.67 14.57
CA TYR A 239 -13.66 16.24 14.68
C TYR A 239 -12.57 15.59 15.52
N ARG A 240 -12.97 14.80 16.53
CA ARG A 240 -12.09 14.04 17.39
C ARG A 240 -12.48 12.57 17.35
N ALA A 241 -11.47 11.71 17.43
CA ALA A 241 -11.68 10.26 17.51
C ALA A 241 -10.58 9.63 18.36
N PHE A 242 -10.87 8.47 18.93
CA PHE A 242 -9.85 7.61 19.51
C PHE A 242 -10.14 6.15 19.19
N VAL A 243 -9.08 5.37 19.11
CA VAL A 243 -9.09 3.96 18.73
C VAL A 243 -8.39 3.18 19.83
N ILE A 244 -8.97 2.05 20.24
CA ILE A 244 -8.33 1.10 21.15
C ILE A 244 -8.10 -0.18 20.36
N LEU A 245 -6.84 -0.53 20.13
CA LEU A 245 -6.48 -1.76 19.42
C LEU A 245 -6.62 -2.98 20.32
N ARG A 246 -7.16 -4.06 19.74
CA ARG A 246 -7.46 -5.30 20.42
C ARG A 246 -6.56 -6.44 19.92
N SER A 247 -6.22 -7.37 20.83
CA SER A 247 -5.62 -8.66 20.51
C SER A 247 -6.63 -9.79 20.61
N GLU A 248 -7.49 -9.74 21.65
CA GLU A 248 -8.43 -10.79 21.97
C GLU A 248 -9.86 -10.24 22.19
N LEU A 249 -10.85 -11.09 21.95
CA LEU A 249 -12.26 -10.76 22.24
C LEU A 249 -12.55 -10.74 23.74
N ARG A 250 -12.02 -11.71 24.48
CA ARG A 250 -12.29 -11.96 25.90
C ARG A 250 -11.00 -12.31 26.63
N SER A 251 -10.92 -11.91 27.91
CA SER A 251 -9.83 -12.28 28.80
C SER A 251 -10.00 -13.72 29.34
N HIS A 252 -8.96 -14.25 29.97
CA HIS A 252 -9.00 -15.54 30.63
C HIS A 252 -10.11 -15.62 31.72
N HIS A 253 -10.40 -14.50 32.37
CA HIS A 253 -11.47 -14.41 33.38
C HIS A 253 -12.83 -14.87 32.87
N TYR A 254 -13.12 -14.71 31.57
CA TYR A 254 -14.38 -15.21 31.01
C TYR A 254 -14.46 -16.73 30.96
N TYR A 255 -13.33 -17.40 30.84
CA TYR A 255 -13.23 -18.87 30.72
C TYR A 255 -12.81 -19.56 32.03
N ALA A 256 -12.43 -18.78 33.04
CA ALA A 256 -12.03 -19.27 34.34
C ALA A 256 -13.20 -19.94 35.09
N GLU A 257 -12.89 -20.66 36.16
CA GLU A 257 -13.88 -21.27 37.06
C GLU A 257 -13.79 -20.61 38.46
N GLY A 258 -14.86 -20.74 39.23
CA GLY A 258 -14.93 -20.27 40.62
C GLY A 258 -14.81 -18.74 40.74
N ASP A 259 -14.02 -18.29 41.71
CA ASP A 259 -13.92 -16.87 42.04
C ASP A 259 -13.17 -16.03 41.00
N GLU A 260 -12.42 -16.67 40.11
CA GLU A 260 -11.73 -15.99 39.00
C GLU A 260 -12.65 -15.79 37.78
N HIS A 261 -13.81 -16.41 37.74
CA HIS A 261 -14.77 -16.28 36.67
C HIS A 261 -15.52 -14.94 36.73
N PHE A 262 -15.57 -14.24 35.57
CA PHE A 262 -16.37 -13.04 35.33
C PHE A 262 -17.06 -13.12 33.95
N THR A 263 -18.37 -13.03 33.92
CA THR A 263 -19.20 -13.07 32.70
C THR A 263 -19.10 -11.74 31.93
N MET A 264 -17.95 -11.10 31.96
CA MET A 264 -17.68 -9.84 31.29
C MET A 264 -16.98 -10.10 29.98
N SER A 265 -17.56 -9.58 28.89
CA SER A 265 -16.98 -9.64 27.53
C SER A 265 -16.78 -8.20 27.05
N PRO A 266 -15.56 -7.63 27.24
CA PRO A 266 -15.34 -6.21 27.03
C PRO A 266 -15.66 -5.73 25.61
N GLY A 267 -16.68 -4.88 25.48
CA GLY A 267 -17.01 -4.14 24.27
C GLY A 267 -16.57 -2.66 24.37
N ALA A 268 -17.01 -1.82 23.44
CA ALA A 268 -16.58 -0.43 23.39
C ALA A 268 -16.88 0.36 24.67
N ALA A 269 -17.97 0.11 25.37
CA ALA A 269 -18.25 0.79 26.66
C ALA A 269 -17.19 0.43 27.70
N ASP A 270 -16.91 -0.86 27.86
CA ASP A 270 -15.96 -1.38 28.85
C ASP A 270 -14.53 -0.91 28.52
N MET A 271 -14.15 -1.01 27.26
CA MET A 271 -12.83 -0.56 26.78
C MET A 271 -12.59 0.94 27.00
N ALA A 272 -13.64 1.76 26.96
CA ALA A 272 -13.56 3.18 27.27
C ALA A 272 -13.75 3.53 28.77
N GLY A 273 -13.69 2.51 29.66
CA GLY A 273 -13.73 2.69 31.10
C GLY A 273 -15.12 2.71 31.72
N PHE A 274 -16.16 2.26 30.99
CA PHE A 274 -17.50 2.06 31.56
C PHE A 274 -17.89 0.58 31.50
N PHE A 275 -17.61 -0.14 32.59
CA PHE A 275 -17.79 -1.57 32.67
C PHE A 275 -19.22 -1.98 33.00
N VAL A 276 -19.74 -2.96 32.27
CA VAL A 276 -21.06 -3.54 32.47
C VAL A 276 -20.93 -4.93 33.09
N VAL A 277 -21.36 -5.06 34.32
CA VAL A 277 -21.31 -6.32 35.06
C VAL A 277 -22.71 -6.93 35.12
N PRO A 278 -22.98 -8.04 34.40
CA PRO A 278 -24.32 -8.60 34.30
C PRO A 278 -24.72 -9.43 35.51
N VAL A 279 -23.76 -9.84 36.34
CA VAL A 279 -23.98 -10.69 37.52
C VAL A 279 -23.65 -9.92 38.81
N GLU A 280 -24.57 -9.85 39.77
CA GLU A 280 -24.39 -9.05 40.98
C GLU A 280 -23.26 -9.58 41.88
N ASP A 281 -23.11 -10.89 42.04
CA ASP A 281 -22.02 -11.50 42.81
C ASP A 281 -20.64 -11.18 42.23
N GLU A 282 -20.55 -11.08 40.90
CA GLU A 282 -19.32 -10.67 40.22
C GLU A 282 -18.99 -9.18 40.48
N PHE A 283 -20.02 -8.33 40.56
CA PHE A 283 -19.83 -6.92 40.90
C PHE A 283 -19.24 -6.73 42.29
N ASP A 284 -19.65 -7.54 43.25
CA ASP A 284 -19.16 -7.49 44.64
C ASP A 284 -17.71 -7.99 44.78
N ARG A 285 -17.24 -8.82 43.86
CA ARG A 285 -15.84 -9.32 43.76
C ARG A 285 -14.93 -8.47 42.87
N LEU A 286 -15.49 -7.51 42.16
CA LEU A 286 -14.73 -6.69 41.24
C LEU A 286 -13.67 -5.85 41.94
N SER A 287 -12.49 -5.75 41.35
CA SER A 287 -11.37 -4.94 41.87
C SER A 287 -10.62 -4.27 40.74
N SER A 288 -9.86 -3.22 41.07
CA SER A 288 -8.98 -2.57 40.10
C SER A 288 -8.03 -3.53 39.40
N SER A 289 -7.44 -4.49 40.13
CA SER A 289 -6.51 -5.47 39.57
C SER A 289 -7.19 -6.44 38.58
N VAL A 290 -8.43 -6.83 38.80
CA VAL A 290 -9.20 -7.64 37.87
C VAL A 290 -9.49 -6.87 36.59
N LEU A 291 -9.91 -5.61 36.69
CA LEU A 291 -10.18 -4.74 35.56
C LEU A 291 -8.91 -4.46 34.73
N GLU A 292 -7.79 -4.19 35.40
CA GLU A 292 -6.49 -4.01 34.74
C GLU A 292 -6.03 -5.26 34.01
N SER A 293 -6.14 -6.44 34.62
CA SER A 293 -5.83 -7.72 33.99
C SER A 293 -6.69 -7.96 32.76
N MET A 294 -8.02 -7.81 32.88
CA MET A 294 -8.95 -7.96 31.75
C MET A 294 -8.59 -7.07 30.58
N LEU A 295 -8.35 -5.80 30.85
CA LEU A 295 -8.01 -4.82 29.80
C LEU A 295 -6.66 -5.10 29.16
N ALA A 296 -5.64 -5.44 29.95
CA ALA A 296 -4.30 -5.72 29.45
C ALA A 296 -4.28 -6.96 28.54
N GLU A 297 -5.06 -7.99 28.85
CA GLU A 297 -5.11 -9.22 28.06
C GLU A 297 -5.82 -9.05 26.72
N VAL A 298 -6.81 -8.18 26.65
CA VAL A 298 -7.60 -8.01 25.42
C VAL A 298 -7.06 -6.90 24.51
N THR A 299 -6.00 -6.19 24.93
CA THR A 299 -5.34 -5.15 24.14
C THR A 299 -3.99 -5.62 23.61
N ILE A 300 -3.47 -4.93 22.60
CA ILE A 300 -2.17 -5.28 21.99
C ILE A 300 -1.02 -5.09 22.99
N SER A 301 0.07 -5.85 22.78
CA SER A 301 1.30 -5.69 23.55
C SER A 301 2.02 -4.37 23.24
N GLU A 302 2.93 -3.97 24.14
CA GLU A 302 3.77 -2.80 23.93
C GLU A 302 4.67 -2.94 22.69
N ASP A 303 5.16 -4.13 22.38
CA ASP A 303 5.97 -4.39 21.19
C ASP A 303 5.19 -4.15 19.90
N VAL A 304 3.95 -4.64 19.82
CA VAL A 304 3.05 -4.39 18.68
C VAL A 304 2.74 -2.89 18.56
N GLN A 305 2.43 -2.22 19.67
CA GLN A 305 2.23 -0.77 19.69
C GLN A 305 3.45 -0.02 19.15
N ASN A 306 4.65 -0.38 19.61
CA ASN A 306 5.90 0.25 19.18
C ASN A 306 6.16 0.03 17.69
N ASP A 307 5.85 -1.15 17.14
CA ASP A 307 5.95 -1.42 15.71
C ASP A 307 4.99 -0.54 14.90
N ILE A 308 3.74 -0.43 15.33
CA ILE A 308 2.76 0.47 14.70
C ILE A 308 3.25 1.93 14.75
N CYS A 309 3.76 2.39 15.87
CA CYS A 309 4.32 3.75 15.99
C CYS A 309 5.51 3.96 15.04
N LYS A 310 6.40 2.98 14.91
CA LYS A 310 7.50 3.03 13.92
C LYS A 310 6.96 3.14 12.50
N ARG A 311 5.96 2.36 12.11
CA ARG A 311 5.34 2.43 10.78
C ARG A 311 4.69 3.79 10.52
N LEU A 312 3.99 4.35 11.50
CA LEU A 312 3.35 5.67 11.40
C LEU A 312 4.33 6.83 11.25
N THR A 313 5.54 6.70 11.83
CA THR A 313 6.58 7.75 11.83
C THR A 313 7.65 7.55 10.75
N ARG A 314 7.56 6.52 9.91
CA ARG A 314 8.47 6.29 8.79
C ARG A 314 8.52 7.52 7.87
N THR A 315 9.73 7.87 7.45
CA THR A 315 9.97 8.89 6.41
C THR A 315 10.61 8.24 5.20
N GLN A 316 10.42 8.84 4.03
CA GLN A 316 11.00 8.34 2.78
C GLN A 316 11.77 9.46 2.07
N GLU A 317 12.81 9.08 1.30
CA GLU A 317 13.51 9.98 0.42
C GLU A 317 12.60 10.39 -0.75
N VAL A 318 12.88 11.51 -1.40
CA VAL A 318 12.12 11.98 -2.56
C VAL A 318 12.91 11.68 -3.82
N VAL A 319 12.26 10.98 -4.74
CA VAL A 319 12.77 10.66 -6.07
C VAL A 319 12.24 11.68 -7.09
N GLU A 320 13.09 12.17 -7.97
CA GLU A 320 12.72 13.01 -9.12
C GLU A 320 12.68 12.14 -10.39
N VAL A 321 11.48 11.92 -10.93
CA VAL A 321 11.25 11.07 -12.10
C VAL A 321 10.90 11.93 -13.31
N GLY A 322 11.73 11.95 -14.33
CA GLY A 322 11.46 12.60 -15.62
C GLY A 322 10.43 11.79 -16.42
N ILE A 323 9.26 12.39 -16.70
CA ILE A 323 8.12 11.67 -17.31
C ILE A 323 8.08 11.87 -18.83
N MET A 324 8.12 13.12 -19.27
CA MET A 324 8.02 13.46 -20.69
C MET A 324 8.67 14.80 -20.96
N SER A 325 9.08 15.03 -22.23
CA SER A 325 9.63 16.30 -22.69
C SER A 325 8.97 16.74 -24.00
N ALA A 326 8.42 17.97 -24.03
CA ALA A 326 7.73 18.52 -25.19
C ALA A 326 7.80 20.06 -25.23
N LYS A 327 7.49 20.68 -26.38
CA LYS A 327 7.32 22.14 -26.48
C LYS A 327 6.08 22.64 -25.74
N GLU A 328 5.07 21.80 -25.63
CA GLU A 328 3.84 22.04 -24.85
C GLU A 328 3.46 20.76 -24.11
N ILE A 329 3.06 20.89 -22.84
CA ILE A 329 2.58 19.78 -22.02
C ILE A 329 1.21 20.13 -21.44
N ARG A 330 0.25 19.23 -21.60
CA ARG A 330 -1.08 19.30 -21.01
C ARG A 330 -1.11 18.51 -19.73
N PHE A 331 -1.70 19.09 -18.67
CA PHE A 331 -1.80 18.47 -17.35
C PHE A 331 -3.07 18.90 -16.64
N GLU A 332 -3.38 18.27 -15.52
CA GLU A 332 -4.50 18.62 -14.64
C GLU A 332 -4.09 18.39 -13.19
N ILE A 333 -4.39 19.34 -12.31
CA ILE A 333 -4.22 19.18 -10.88
C ILE A 333 -5.56 18.73 -10.30
N ILE A 334 -5.58 17.54 -9.68
CA ILE A 334 -6.82 16.89 -9.22
C ILE A 334 -7.44 17.66 -8.05
N SER A 335 -6.60 18.27 -7.19
CA SER A 335 -7.03 18.95 -5.97
C SER A 335 -7.70 20.31 -6.22
N ASP A 336 -7.35 21.02 -7.30
CA ASP A 336 -7.84 22.37 -7.58
C ASP A 336 -9.14 22.40 -8.38
N GLY A 337 -9.49 21.29 -9.03
CA GLY A 337 -10.72 21.18 -9.84
C GLY A 337 -10.77 22.10 -11.05
N ALA A 338 -9.67 22.72 -11.44
CA ALA A 338 -9.60 23.69 -12.55
C ALA A 338 -9.69 23.03 -13.94
N GLY A 339 -9.63 21.69 -13.98
CA GLY A 339 -9.60 20.91 -15.23
C GLY A 339 -8.26 21.00 -15.99
N PRO A 340 -8.24 20.61 -17.29
CA PRO A 340 -7.02 20.57 -18.05
C PRO A 340 -6.37 21.93 -18.23
N GLN A 341 -5.07 21.98 -17.92
CA GLN A 341 -4.20 23.15 -18.02
C GLN A 341 -3.04 22.85 -19.00
N ARG A 342 -2.25 23.85 -19.33
CA ARG A 342 -1.07 23.66 -20.18
C ARG A 342 0.09 24.58 -19.81
N VAL A 343 1.29 24.09 -20.02
CA VAL A 343 2.52 24.87 -20.05
C VAL A 343 3.11 24.81 -21.46
N SER A 344 3.75 25.90 -21.91
CA SER A 344 4.42 25.97 -23.22
C SER A 344 5.81 26.59 -23.09
N TRP A 345 6.74 26.10 -23.88
CA TRP A 345 8.08 26.70 -23.97
C TRP A 345 8.01 28.06 -24.69
N ALA A 346 8.59 29.09 -24.10
CA ALA A 346 8.69 30.42 -24.70
C ALA A 346 9.99 31.11 -24.23
N ASP A 347 10.82 31.54 -25.17
CA ASP A 347 12.05 32.35 -24.93
C ASP A 347 12.98 31.71 -23.85
N GLY A 348 13.16 30.39 -23.93
CA GLY A 348 14.01 29.66 -22.97
C GLY A 348 13.38 29.42 -21.59
N ARG A 349 12.10 29.73 -21.40
CA ARG A 349 11.36 29.63 -20.15
C ARG A 349 10.04 28.88 -20.29
N ILE A 350 9.40 28.58 -19.16
CA ILE A 350 8.09 27.96 -19.06
C ILE A 350 7.04 29.07 -19.06
N ASN A 351 6.22 29.16 -20.09
CA ASN A 351 5.04 30.01 -20.08
C ASN A 351 3.85 29.27 -19.49
N TYR A 352 3.32 29.81 -18.40
CA TYR A 352 2.08 29.35 -17.78
C TYR A 352 1.17 30.55 -17.53
N ASN A 353 -0.02 30.55 -18.16
CA ASN A 353 -1.01 31.63 -18.07
C ASN A 353 -0.43 33.04 -18.38
N GLY A 354 0.52 33.12 -19.35
CA GLY A 354 1.14 34.37 -19.74
C GLY A 354 2.31 34.83 -18.87
N THR A 355 2.64 34.11 -17.82
CA THR A 355 3.80 34.35 -16.94
C THR A 355 4.93 33.40 -17.27
N LEU A 356 6.18 33.89 -17.27
CA LEU A 356 7.38 33.10 -17.57
C LEU A 356 8.08 32.68 -16.29
N TYR A 357 8.42 31.40 -16.22
CA TYR A 357 9.06 30.74 -15.06
C TYR A 357 10.34 30.01 -15.51
N ASP A 358 11.35 29.99 -14.67
CA ASP A 358 12.55 29.15 -14.87
C ASP A 358 12.27 27.71 -14.42
N GLU A 359 11.54 27.55 -13.31
CA GLU A 359 10.98 26.30 -12.80
C GLU A 359 9.55 26.55 -12.32
N LEU A 360 8.68 25.57 -12.45
CA LEU A 360 7.28 25.68 -11.99
C LEU A 360 6.87 24.41 -11.23
N TYR A 361 6.19 24.59 -10.08
CA TYR A 361 5.80 23.53 -9.18
C TYR A 361 4.29 23.56 -8.91
N PHE A 362 3.69 22.40 -8.85
CA PHE A 362 2.29 22.19 -8.44
C PHE A 362 2.23 21.12 -7.35
N ASP A 363 1.40 21.37 -6.32
CA ASP A 363 1.28 20.55 -5.11
C ASP A 363 2.55 20.47 -4.25
N ALA A 364 2.45 19.76 -3.12
CA ALA A 364 3.53 19.56 -2.18
C ALA A 364 3.99 18.11 -2.12
N VAL A 365 5.29 17.87 -1.98
CA VAL A 365 5.81 16.54 -1.69
C VAL A 365 5.51 16.16 -0.26
N THR A 366 4.76 15.10 -0.05
CA THR A 366 4.55 14.50 1.27
C THR A 366 5.61 13.42 1.50
N ARG A 367 6.49 13.61 2.49
CA ARG A 367 7.55 12.63 2.85
C ARG A 367 7.08 11.55 3.82
N SER A 368 5.90 11.71 4.40
CA SER A 368 5.43 10.91 5.54
C SER A 368 4.18 10.06 5.23
N THR A 369 3.88 9.79 3.98
CA THR A 369 2.70 8.98 3.64
C THR A 369 3.08 7.54 3.35
N LEU A 370 2.28 6.63 3.87
CA LEU A 370 2.17 5.29 3.33
C LEU A 370 1.24 5.39 2.11
N PHE A 371 1.77 5.43 0.90
CA PHE A 371 1.04 5.42 -0.36
C PHE A 371 0.17 6.66 -0.66
N ALA A 372 0.78 7.63 -1.30
CA ALA A 372 0.14 8.87 -1.71
C ALA A 372 -0.97 8.64 -2.75
N GLU A 373 -2.12 9.31 -2.58
CA GLU A 373 -3.17 9.33 -3.60
C GLU A 373 -2.75 10.16 -4.83
N PRO A 374 -3.30 9.86 -6.03
CA PRO A 374 -3.05 10.66 -7.22
C PRO A 374 -3.39 12.14 -7.00
N SER A 375 -2.48 13.04 -7.36
CA SER A 375 -2.60 14.48 -7.22
C SER A 375 -2.69 15.22 -8.56
N PHE A 376 -2.17 14.63 -9.64
CA PHE A 376 -2.22 15.24 -10.98
C PHE A 376 -2.30 14.19 -12.10
N LEU A 377 -2.69 14.67 -13.29
CA LEU A 377 -2.65 13.94 -14.55
C LEU A 377 -1.68 14.58 -15.54
N LEU A 378 -1.03 13.76 -16.35
CA LEU A 378 -0.34 14.19 -17.56
C LEU A 378 -1.00 13.53 -18.77
N TYR A 379 -1.25 14.33 -19.80
CA TYR A 379 -1.86 13.89 -21.05
C TYR A 379 -0.79 13.53 -22.07
N ASP A 380 -1.12 12.62 -22.97
CA ASP A 380 -0.28 12.22 -24.10
C ASP A 380 1.13 11.72 -23.72
N VAL A 381 1.27 11.10 -22.53
CA VAL A 381 2.52 10.47 -22.10
C VAL A 381 2.80 9.27 -23.00
N THR A 382 3.97 9.27 -23.67
CA THR A 382 4.42 8.12 -24.45
C THR A 382 5.01 7.07 -23.51
N ILE A 383 4.53 5.84 -23.60
CA ILE A 383 5.04 4.66 -22.87
C ILE A 383 5.55 3.63 -23.86
N GLY A 384 6.58 2.85 -23.47
CA GLY A 384 7.19 1.83 -24.33
C GLY A 384 7.95 2.43 -25.52
N ILE A 385 8.73 3.48 -25.28
CA ILE A 385 9.49 4.18 -26.31
C ILE A 385 10.42 3.20 -27.01
N ASP A 386 10.39 3.20 -28.36
CA ASP A 386 11.14 2.30 -29.24
C ASP A 386 10.74 0.81 -29.16
N PHE A 387 9.67 0.47 -28.44
CA PHE A 387 9.13 -0.90 -28.40
C PHE A 387 7.92 -1.06 -29.36
N HIS A 388 7.62 -2.29 -29.75
CA HIS A 388 6.49 -2.62 -30.64
C HIS A 388 5.11 -2.27 -30.06
N TRP A 389 5.02 -1.95 -28.76
CA TRP A 389 3.81 -1.57 -28.03
C TRP A 389 3.80 -0.08 -27.64
N GLU A 390 4.67 0.75 -28.23
CA GLU A 390 4.69 2.22 -28.01
C GLU A 390 3.30 2.81 -28.21
N GLN A 391 2.83 3.58 -27.23
CA GLN A 391 1.53 4.24 -27.27
C GLN A 391 1.51 5.49 -26.39
N LYS A 392 0.53 6.37 -26.65
CA LYS A 392 0.25 7.54 -25.81
C LYS A 392 -0.90 7.27 -24.85
N ARG A 393 -0.75 7.66 -23.60
CA ARG A 393 -1.76 7.53 -22.54
C ARG A 393 -1.88 8.78 -21.69
N THR A 394 -3.06 8.98 -21.10
CA THR A 394 -3.24 9.89 -19.97
C THR A 394 -2.98 9.12 -18.68
N LEU A 395 -1.98 9.56 -17.92
CA LEU A 395 -1.55 8.88 -16.70
C LEU A 395 -1.75 9.77 -15.48
N LYS A 396 -2.11 9.14 -14.36
CA LYS A 396 -2.27 9.77 -13.05
C LYS A 396 -1.00 9.56 -12.22
N TYR A 397 -0.61 10.58 -11.49
CA TYR A 397 0.57 10.55 -10.63
C TYR A 397 0.25 11.07 -9.24
N ALA A 398 0.93 10.54 -8.23
CA ALA A 398 0.92 11.06 -6.88
C ALA A 398 2.14 11.99 -6.65
N GLY A 399 2.11 12.79 -5.59
CA GLY A 399 3.23 13.69 -5.24
C GLY A 399 3.18 15.03 -5.96
N GLN A 400 4.34 15.67 -6.15
CA GLN A 400 4.48 16.99 -6.73
C GLN A 400 4.83 16.93 -8.20
N LEU A 401 4.19 17.77 -9.02
CA LEU A 401 4.57 18.01 -10.40
C LEU A 401 5.54 19.21 -10.48
N LYS A 402 6.68 19.00 -11.12
CA LYS A 402 7.69 20.01 -11.40
C LYS A 402 7.90 20.10 -12.92
N PHE A 403 8.01 21.32 -13.45
CA PHE A 403 8.45 21.57 -14.81
C PHE A 403 9.78 22.30 -14.82
N ILE A 404 10.67 21.92 -15.75
CA ILE A 404 11.94 22.57 -16.04
C ILE A 404 12.08 22.77 -17.54
N VAL A 405 13.05 23.59 -17.96
CA VAL A 405 13.47 23.70 -19.36
C VAL A 405 14.75 22.90 -19.57
N GLU A 406 14.75 22.03 -20.56
CA GLU A 406 15.89 21.22 -20.98
C GLU A 406 15.89 21.03 -22.50
N ASN A 407 17.01 21.31 -23.18
CA ASN A 407 17.14 21.17 -24.62
C ASN A 407 16.02 21.88 -25.42
N ASP A 408 15.70 23.14 -25.07
CA ASP A 408 14.63 23.94 -25.68
C ASP A 408 13.24 23.31 -25.64
N ARG A 409 12.98 22.50 -24.63
CA ARG A 409 11.71 21.85 -24.37
C ARG A 409 11.39 21.93 -22.86
N ILE A 410 10.14 21.74 -22.54
CA ILE A 410 9.70 21.57 -21.15
C ILE A 410 9.78 20.10 -20.80
N THR A 411 10.41 19.79 -19.68
CA THR A 411 10.42 18.45 -19.10
C THR A 411 9.52 18.43 -17.85
N ALA A 412 8.55 17.53 -17.84
CA ALA A 412 7.71 17.25 -16.68
C ALA A 412 8.39 16.23 -15.79
N ILE A 413 8.56 16.57 -14.51
CA ILE A 413 9.20 15.76 -13.49
C ILE A 413 8.17 15.49 -12.38
N ASN A 414 8.01 14.24 -12.00
CA ASN A 414 7.27 13.86 -10.80
C ASN A 414 8.22 13.74 -9.60
N ARG A 415 7.98 14.53 -8.55
CA ARG A 415 8.68 14.43 -7.27
C ARG A 415 7.83 13.64 -6.30
N ILE A 416 8.27 12.46 -5.95
CA ILE A 416 7.48 11.49 -5.20
C ILE A 416 8.32 10.80 -4.12
N GLY A 417 7.69 10.36 -3.04
CA GLY A 417 8.35 9.54 -2.04
C GLY A 417 8.84 8.22 -2.62
N LEU A 418 9.99 7.73 -2.16
CA LEU A 418 10.65 6.53 -2.68
C LEU A 418 9.75 5.28 -2.65
N GLU A 419 9.04 5.05 -1.56
CA GLU A 419 8.18 3.86 -1.43
C GLU A 419 6.92 3.99 -2.30
N ASP A 420 6.38 5.21 -2.47
CA ASP A 420 5.31 5.50 -3.42
C ASP A 420 5.77 5.33 -4.89
N TYR A 421 7.04 5.70 -5.19
CA TYR A 421 7.66 5.42 -6.49
C TYR A 421 7.73 3.92 -6.75
N LEU A 422 8.20 3.13 -5.77
CA LEU A 422 8.29 1.68 -5.89
C LEU A 422 6.92 1.02 -6.09
N LEU A 423 5.86 1.57 -5.49
CA LEU A 423 4.50 1.09 -5.71
C LEU A 423 4.13 1.10 -7.20
N SER A 424 4.46 2.18 -7.90
CA SER A 424 4.27 2.29 -9.34
C SER A 424 5.21 1.38 -10.13
N VAL A 425 6.49 1.34 -9.80
CA VAL A 425 7.48 0.51 -10.51
C VAL A 425 7.10 -0.96 -10.43
N ILE A 426 6.88 -1.48 -9.23
CA ILE A 426 6.53 -2.90 -9.03
C ILE A 426 5.23 -3.26 -9.75
N SER A 427 4.21 -2.40 -9.68
CA SER A 427 2.93 -2.63 -10.37
C SER A 427 3.03 -2.47 -11.89
N SER A 428 4.02 -1.72 -12.41
CA SER A 428 4.25 -1.56 -13.85
C SER A 428 5.11 -2.67 -14.45
N GLU A 429 6.01 -3.25 -13.64
CA GLU A 429 6.91 -4.32 -14.04
C GLU A 429 6.28 -5.72 -13.87
N MET A 430 5.50 -5.92 -12.79
CA MET A 430 4.95 -7.19 -12.36
C MET A 430 3.44 -7.14 -12.22
N LYS A 431 2.75 -8.29 -12.34
CA LYS A 431 1.32 -8.35 -12.00
C LYS A 431 1.11 -8.21 -10.49
N SER A 432 0.02 -7.53 -10.11
CA SER A 432 -0.37 -7.36 -8.71
C SER A 432 -0.74 -8.69 -7.99
N SER A 433 -1.01 -9.75 -8.76
CA SER A 433 -1.27 -11.11 -8.28
C SER A 433 -0.01 -11.96 -8.05
N SER A 434 1.18 -11.39 -8.27
CA SER A 434 2.45 -12.11 -8.06
C SER A 434 2.64 -12.52 -6.60
N SER A 435 3.45 -13.56 -6.39
CA SER A 435 3.74 -14.07 -5.05
C SER A 435 4.41 -13.03 -4.17
N LEU A 436 4.07 -13.02 -2.88
CA LEU A 436 4.57 -12.02 -1.93
C LEU A 436 6.10 -12.01 -1.85
N GLU A 437 6.74 -13.18 -1.80
CA GLU A 437 8.21 -13.29 -1.69
C GLU A 437 8.93 -12.79 -2.95
N PHE A 438 8.39 -13.04 -4.13
CA PHE A 438 8.91 -12.47 -5.37
C PHE A 438 8.81 -10.94 -5.39
N LEU A 439 7.65 -10.38 -4.99
CA LEU A 439 7.44 -8.94 -4.92
C LEU A 439 8.33 -8.27 -3.85
N LYS A 440 8.60 -8.93 -2.72
CA LYS A 440 9.56 -8.46 -1.71
C LYS A 440 10.97 -8.37 -2.29
N ALA A 441 11.44 -9.45 -2.96
CA ALA A 441 12.75 -9.45 -3.59
C ALA A 441 12.87 -8.31 -4.60
N HIS A 442 11.83 -8.12 -5.44
CA HIS A 442 11.81 -7.07 -6.45
C HIS A 442 11.77 -5.66 -5.83
N SER A 443 11.05 -5.48 -4.69
CA SER A 443 11.03 -4.21 -3.96
C SER A 443 12.40 -3.82 -3.43
N VAL A 444 13.15 -4.77 -2.84
CA VAL A 444 14.50 -4.54 -2.33
C VAL A 444 15.47 -4.16 -3.45
N ILE A 445 15.49 -4.90 -4.57
CA ILE A 445 16.42 -4.58 -5.68
C ILE A 445 16.08 -3.27 -6.36
N SER A 446 14.79 -2.98 -6.59
CA SER A 446 14.38 -1.72 -7.23
C SER A 446 14.71 -0.52 -6.36
N ARG A 447 14.53 -0.64 -5.04
CA ARG A 447 14.93 0.39 -4.06
C ARG A 447 16.44 0.61 -4.06
N SER A 448 17.23 -0.46 -4.01
CA SER A 448 18.70 -0.39 -4.02
C SER A 448 19.21 0.29 -5.27
N TRP A 449 18.67 -0.07 -6.43
CA TRP A 449 19.07 0.47 -7.72
C TRP A 449 18.76 1.98 -7.83
N VAL A 450 17.54 2.42 -7.51
CA VAL A 450 17.18 3.84 -7.62
C VAL A 450 17.94 4.71 -6.62
N LEU A 451 18.14 4.21 -5.38
CA LEU A 451 18.95 4.92 -4.38
C LEU A 451 20.41 5.06 -4.82
N ALA A 452 20.99 4.04 -5.47
CA ALA A 452 22.35 4.14 -6.03
C ALA A 452 22.42 5.25 -7.08
N ARG A 453 21.42 5.36 -7.99
CA ARG A 453 21.35 6.46 -8.99
C ARG A 453 21.18 7.83 -8.35
N MET A 454 20.30 7.95 -7.34
CA MET A 454 20.13 9.21 -6.61
C MET A 454 21.42 9.66 -5.91
N ARG A 455 22.17 8.73 -5.30
CA ARG A 455 23.45 9.04 -4.65
C ARG A 455 24.54 9.42 -5.66
N GLU A 456 24.61 8.70 -6.79
CA GLU A 456 25.54 9.02 -7.87
C GLU A 456 25.32 10.45 -8.40
N ARG A 457 24.05 10.82 -8.69
CA ARG A 457 23.70 12.17 -9.14
C ARG A 457 24.05 13.24 -8.08
N LYS A 458 23.75 12.95 -6.81
CA LYS A 458 24.02 13.86 -5.69
C LYS A 458 25.53 14.06 -5.46
N ALA A 459 26.33 13.02 -5.65
CA ALA A 459 27.77 13.08 -5.51
C ALA A 459 28.47 13.79 -6.67
N ASN A 460 27.90 13.69 -7.89
CA ASN A 460 28.48 14.22 -9.13
C ASN A 460 27.51 15.10 -9.92
N PRO A 461 26.98 16.19 -9.33
CA PRO A 461 25.97 17.00 -9.99
C PRO A 461 26.48 17.60 -11.31
N GLY A 462 25.74 17.41 -12.39
CA GLY A 462 26.07 17.93 -13.72
C GLY A 462 27.14 17.13 -14.48
N SER A 463 27.62 16.00 -13.98
CA SER A 463 28.57 15.14 -14.69
C SER A 463 28.02 14.69 -16.04
N ALA A 464 28.87 14.63 -17.04
CA ALA A 464 28.53 14.14 -18.38
C ALA A 464 28.27 12.62 -18.41
N SER A 465 28.76 11.89 -17.40
CA SER A 465 28.55 10.44 -17.26
C SER A 465 27.15 10.07 -16.73
N LEU A 466 26.42 11.03 -16.13
CA LEU A 466 25.06 10.78 -15.64
C LEU A 466 24.10 10.53 -16.79
N ALA A 467 23.29 9.50 -16.69
CA ALA A 467 22.22 9.22 -17.65
C ALA A 467 21.21 10.38 -17.72
N HIS A 468 20.93 11.01 -16.57
CA HIS A 468 20.05 12.17 -16.44
C HIS A 468 20.71 13.21 -15.51
N ARG A 469 20.78 14.47 -15.96
CA ARG A 469 21.44 15.55 -15.20
C ARG A 469 20.48 16.28 -14.27
N ASN A 470 19.24 16.44 -14.68
CA ASN A 470 18.26 17.33 -14.03
C ASN A 470 17.21 16.59 -13.21
N PHE A 471 17.17 15.25 -13.23
CA PHE A 471 16.32 14.38 -12.44
C PHE A 471 17.02 13.04 -12.17
N ASP A 472 16.51 12.22 -11.27
CA ASP A 472 17.20 11.00 -10.81
C ASP A 472 17.08 9.85 -11.81
N VAL A 473 15.87 9.60 -12.30
CA VAL A 473 15.52 8.50 -13.21
C VAL A 473 14.46 8.95 -14.21
N CYS A 474 14.40 8.32 -15.38
CA CYS A 474 13.26 8.48 -16.29
C CYS A 474 12.16 7.44 -16.01
N ALA A 475 10.97 7.69 -16.57
CA ALA A 475 9.79 6.83 -16.39
C ALA A 475 9.76 5.60 -17.31
N ASP A 476 10.77 5.43 -18.20
CA ASP A 476 10.80 4.42 -19.24
C ASP A 476 11.75 3.26 -18.89
N ASP A 477 11.70 2.19 -19.68
CA ASP A 477 12.49 0.95 -19.55
C ASP A 477 14.03 1.19 -19.58
N HIS A 478 14.50 2.37 -19.93
CA HIS A 478 15.92 2.75 -19.79
C HIS A 478 16.36 2.76 -18.31
N CYS A 479 15.48 3.20 -17.40
CA CYS A 479 15.68 3.18 -15.95
C CYS A 479 14.84 2.09 -15.30
N GLN A 480 13.65 2.41 -14.87
CA GLN A 480 12.66 1.48 -14.34
C GLN A 480 11.30 1.93 -14.86
N ARG A 481 10.48 0.98 -15.29
CA ARG A 481 9.14 1.28 -15.81
C ARG A 481 8.28 1.94 -14.74
N TYR A 482 7.92 3.20 -14.95
CA TYR A 482 7.15 4.00 -14.01
C TYR A 482 5.93 4.61 -14.70
N GLN A 483 4.75 4.07 -14.47
CA GLN A 483 3.51 4.49 -15.14
C GLN A 483 2.53 5.20 -14.17
N GLY A 484 3.06 5.76 -13.08
CA GLY A 484 2.29 6.53 -12.10
C GLY A 484 1.29 5.68 -11.31
N ALA A 485 0.25 6.33 -10.76
CA ALA A 485 -0.76 5.70 -9.89
C ALA A 485 -1.90 5.01 -10.68
N ALA A 486 -1.80 4.92 -12.03
CA ALA A 486 -2.87 4.42 -12.88
C ALA A 486 -3.02 2.89 -12.86
N MET A 487 -1.98 2.17 -12.46
CA MET A 487 -2.05 0.73 -12.34
C MET A 487 -2.77 0.39 -11.02
N ALA A 488 -3.78 -0.48 -11.11
CA ALA A 488 -4.46 -0.99 -9.92
C ALA A 488 -3.44 -1.69 -9.02
N CYS A 489 -3.00 -0.98 -7.99
CA CYS A 489 -2.05 -1.50 -7.04
C CYS A 489 -2.75 -2.53 -6.16
N GLY A 490 -2.37 -3.80 -6.29
CA GLY A 490 -2.90 -4.87 -5.45
C GLY A 490 -2.37 -4.75 -4.01
N ASP A 491 -3.16 -5.21 -3.05
CA ASP A 491 -2.77 -5.25 -1.63
C ASP A 491 -1.46 -6.02 -1.41
N THR A 492 -1.17 -7.02 -2.25
CA THR A 492 0.08 -7.80 -2.17
C THR A 492 1.32 -6.95 -2.46
N VAL A 493 1.26 -6.03 -3.42
CA VAL A 493 2.38 -5.11 -3.73
C VAL A 493 2.61 -4.15 -2.56
N ARG A 494 1.54 -3.56 -2.02
CA ARG A 494 1.61 -2.69 -0.82
C ARG A 494 2.25 -3.43 0.36
N LYS A 495 1.78 -4.66 0.62
CA LYS A 495 2.31 -5.52 1.67
C LYS A 495 3.79 -5.86 1.46
N ALA A 496 4.22 -6.14 0.24
CA ALA A 496 5.61 -6.43 -0.08
C ALA A 496 6.52 -5.22 0.22
N ILE A 497 6.13 -4.02 -0.21
CA ILE A 497 6.87 -2.78 0.04
C ILE A 497 6.90 -2.45 1.54
N ASP A 498 5.76 -2.55 2.24
CA ASP A 498 5.69 -2.27 3.68
C ASP A 498 6.58 -3.23 4.49
N GLN A 499 6.54 -4.54 4.18
CA GLN A 499 7.33 -5.54 4.89
C GLN A 499 8.84 -5.46 4.59
N THR A 500 9.22 -4.83 3.49
CA THR A 500 10.63 -4.57 3.11
C THR A 500 11.01 -3.10 3.17
N TRP A 501 10.23 -2.28 3.89
CA TRP A 501 10.43 -0.83 3.96
C TRP A 501 11.88 -0.46 4.32
N GLY A 502 12.51 0.34 3.46
CA GLY A 502 13.87 0.82 3.66
C GLY A 502 14.96 -0.24 3.47
N GLN A 503 14.63 -1.53 3.30
CA GLN A 503 15.64 -2.57 3.08
C GLN A 503 16.29 -2.42 1.71
N VAL A 504 17.62 -2.52 1.71
CA VAL A 504 18.45 -2.40 0.52
C VAL A 504 19.49 -3.52 0.45
N LEU A 505 20.02 -3.73 -0.74
CA LEU A 505 21.24 -4.52 -0.91
C LEU A 505 22.44 -3.61 -0.75
N SER A 506 23.38 -4.03 0.07
CA SER A 506 24.67 -3.37 0.25
C SER A 506 25.82 -4.36 0.18
N TYR A 507 26.99 -3.89 -0.22
CA TYR A 507 28.24 -4.64 -0.20
C TYR A 507 29.31 -3.79 0.45
N MET A 508 29.93 -4.28 1.52
CA MET A 508 30.92 -3.53 2.32
C MET A 508 30.41 -2.13 2.76
N GLY A 509 29.11 -2.02 3.05
CA GLY A 509 28.48 -0.76 3.49
C GLY A 509 28.05 0.19 2.37
N GLU A 510 28.39 -0.10 1.11
CA GLU A 510 27.96 0.69 -0.06
C GLU A 510 26.74 0.06 -0.72
N LEU A 511 25.86 0.90 -1.30
CA LEU A 511 24.68 0.42 -2.03
C LEU A 511 25.06 -0.35 -3.29
N CYS A 512 24.44 -1.51 -3.48
CA CYS A 512 24.59 -2.30 -4.70
C CYS A 512 23.86 -1.68 -5.88
N ASP A 513 24.50 -1.69 -7.07
CA ASP A 513 23.82 -1.53 -8.36
C ASP A 513 23.05 -2.80 -8.69
N ALA A 514 21.84 -2.92 -8.11
CA ALA A 514 21.05 -4.15 -8.11
C ALA A 514 20.33 -4.37 -9.45
N ARG A 515 21.07 -4.79 -10.48
CA ARG A 515 20.58 -5.05 -11.84
C ARG A 515 19.67 -6.28 -11.88
N TYR A 516 18.70 -6.25 -12.78
CA TYR A 516 17.79 -7.39 -13.04
C TYR A 516 17.39 -7.45 -14.51
N SER A 517 17.03 -8.62 -15.00
CA SER A 517 16.55 -8.81 -16.36
C SER A 517 15.46 -9.86 -16.44
N LYS A 518 14.70 -9.88 -17.54
CA LYS A 518 13.54 -10.76 -17.72
C LYS A 518 13.91 -12.24 -17.60
N CYS A 519 14.96 -12.69 -18.34
CA CYS A 519 15.41 -14.08 -18.34
C CYS A 519 16.92 -14.16 -18.60
N CYS A 520 17.69 -14.81 -17.71
CA CYS A 520 19.12 -14.97 -17.90
C CYS A 520 19.47 -16.06 -18.96
N GLY A 521 18.58 -17.05 -19.17
CA GLY A 521 18.77 -18.16 -20.10
C GLY A 521 19.56 -19.34 -19.51
N GLY A 522 19.67 -19.44 -18.17
CA GLY A 522 20.29 -20.49 -17.38
C GLY A 522 21.56 -20.09 -16.63
N LEU A 523 22.20 -18.98 -17.04
CA LEU A 523 23.38 -18.42 -16.35
C LEU A 523 23.32 -16.90 -16.42
N THR A 524 23.49 -16.23 -15.28
CA THR A 524 23.59 -14.77 -15.24
C THR A 524 24.91 -14.26 -15.79
N GLU A 525 24.99 -12.99 -16.13
CA GLU A 525 26.19 -12.37 -16.73
C GLU A 525 26.85 -11.41 -15.76
N ARG A 526 28.14 -11.12 -15.97
CA ARG A 526 28.89 -10.08 -15.24
C ARG A 526 28.54 -8.69 -15.77
N TYR A 527 28.68 -7.68 -14.90
CA TYR A 527 28.41 -6.27 -15.22
C TYR A 527 29.23 -5.76 -16.42
N SER A 528 30.56 -6.06 -16.42
CA SER A 528 31.50 -5.59 -17.43
C SER A 528 31.19 -6.07 -18.85
N ALA A 529 30.45 -7.17 -19.01
CA ALA A 529 30.01 -7.64 -20.32
C ALA A 529 28.98 -6.70 -20.98
N CYS A 530 28.23 -5.95 -20.19
CA CYS A 530 27.11 -5.13 -20.66
C CYS A 530 27.39 -3.61 -20.64
N TRP A 531 28.16 -3.14 -19.65
CA TRP A 531 28.46 -1.71 -19.42
C TRP A 531 29.97 -1.43 -19.37
N GLU A 532 30.42 -0.64 -18.37
CA GLU A 532 31.82 -0.29 -18.16
C GLU A 532 32.67 -1.53 -17.82
N ASP A 533 33.97 -1.47 -18.07
CA ASP A 533 34.90 -2.56 -17.75
C ASP A 533 35.26 -2.59 -16.26
N ILE A 534 34.22 -2.71 -15.43
CA ILE A 534 34.27 -2.81 -13.96
C ILE A 534 33.46 -4.03 -13.56
N ASP A 535 34.00 -4.87 -12.67
CA ASP A 535 33.23 -5.98 -12.10
C ASP A 535 32.90 -5.71 -10.62
N PHE A 536 31.66 -5.96 -10.27
CA PHE A 536 31.18 -5.90 -8.88
C PHE A 536 31.14 -7.30 -8.28
N PRO A 537 31.77 -7.54 -7.10
CA PRO A 537 31.80 -8.87 -6.49
C PRO A 537 30.41 -9.50 -6.26
N TYR A 538 29.40 -8.67 -6.03
CA TYR A 538 28.01 -9.10 -5.84
C TYR A 538 27.23 -9.35 -7.14
N LEU A 539 27.76 -8.98 -8.34
CA LEU A 539 27.17 -9.20 -9.66
C LEU A 539 27.98 -10.25 -10.47
N GLN A 540 28.29 -11.37 -9.84
CA GLN A 540 28.96 -12.49 -10.50
C GLN A 540 27.97 -13.29 -11.36
N SER A 541 28.53 -14.08 -12.27
CA SER A 541 27.76 -15.09 -13.02
C SER A 541 27.30 -16.20 -12.09
N VAL A 542 26.02 -16.46 -12.04
CA VAL A 542 25.38 -17.44 -11.18
C VAL A 542 24.51 -18.37 -12.02
N ALA A 543 24.64 -19.69 -11.81
CA ALA A 543 23.76 -20.68 -12.39
C ALA A 543 22.32 -20.48 -11.86
N ASP A 544 21.37 -20.38 -12.75
CA ASP A 544 19.94 -20.14 -12.44
C ASP A 544 19.22 -21.44 -12.06
N ASN A 545 19.83 -22.24 -11.17
CA ASN A 545 19.30 -23.52 -10.72
C ASN A 545 19.84 -23.89 -9.32
N ASP A 546 19.29 -24.95 -8.76
CA ASP A 546 19.69 -25.59 -7.50
C ASP A 546 20.37 -26.95 -7.70
N GLY A 547 21.02 -27.15 -8.85
CA GLY A 547 21.63 -28.40 -9.27
C GLY A 547 20.73 -29.24 -10.17
N GLY A 548 19.55 -28.74 -10.52
CA GLY A 548 18.58 -29.36 -11.42
C GLY A 548 18.36 -28.58 -12.71
N LYS A 549 17.10 -28.55 -13.16
CA LYS A 549 16.65 -27.74 -14.29
C LYS A 549 16.73 -26.25 -13.95
N ASP A 550 17.16 -25.43 -14.91
CA ASP A 550 17.23 -23.98 -14.75
C ASP A 550 15.85 -23.42 -14.31
N PHE A 551 15.83 -22.53 -13.32
CA PHE A 551 14.58 -21.93 -12.84
C PHE A 551 13.86 -21.18 -13.96
N CYS A 552 14.58 -20.44 -14.80
CA CYS A 552 13.97 -19.70 -15.91
C CYS A 552 13.59 -20.56 -17.13
N ASP A 553 13.85 -21.87 -17.12
CA ASP A 553 13.26 -22.81 -18.08
C ASP A 553 11.85 -23.24 -17.61
N CYS A 554 10.94 -22.28 -17.59
CA CYS A 554 9.60 -22.39 -17.04
C CYS A 554 8.54 -22.35 -18.15
N GLU A 555 7.60 -23.31 -18.08
CA GLU A 555 6.44 -23.38 -18.97
C GLU A 555 5.11 -23.20 -18.22
N ASP A 556 5.14 -23.02 -16.90
CA ASP A 556 3.95 -22.81 -16.06
C ASP A 556 3.36 -21.42 -16.29
N ASP A 557 2.18 -21.39 -16.88
CA ASP A 557 1.47 -20.14 -17.20
C ASP A 557 1.18 -19.29 -15.99
N ALA A 558 0.83 -19.88 -14.85
CA ALA A 558 0.52 -19.14 -13.63
C ALA A 558 1.75 -18.44 -13.04
N ILE A 559 2.94 -19.01 -13.23
CA ILE A 559 4.21 -18.39 -12.84
C ILE A 559 4.61 -17.33 -13.87
N LEU A 560 4.55 -17.65 -15.15
CA LEU A 560 4.93 -16.74 -16.22
C LEU A 560 4.07 -15.48 -16.25
N GLU A 561 2.78 -15.59 -15.95
CA GLU A 561 1.88 -14.46 -15.84
C GLU A 561 2.26 -13.44 -14.74
N GLN A 562 3.05 -13.83 -13.74
CA GLN A 562 3.54 -12.93 -12.71
C GLN A 562 4.59 -11.95 -13.25
N VAL A 563 5.36 -12.38 -14.26
CA VAL A 563 6.52 -11.65 -14.81
C VAL A 563 6.23 -11.05 -16.18
N LEU A 564 5.49 -11.79 -17.02
CA LEU A 564 5.10 -11.35 -18.35
C LEU A 564 3.84 -10.49 -18.23
N ASN A 565 3.95 -9.21 -18.56
CA ASN A 565 2.78 -8.35 -18.63
C ASN A 565 1.95 -8.62 -19.89
N ASP A 566 0.81 -7.93 -20.05
CA ASP A 566 -0.13 -8.16 -21.16
C ASP A 566 0.50 -8.07 -22.55
N TYR A 567 1.58 -7.30 -22.71
CA TYR A 567 2.31 -7.14 -23.99
C TYR A 567 3.25 -8.30 -24.28
N ASP A 568 3.78 -8.93 -23.24
CA ASP A 568 4.80 -9.98 -23.32
C ASP A 568 4.24 -11.41 -23.17
N LEU A 569 2.97 -11.57 -22.78
CA LEU A 569 2.32 -12.87 -22.51
C LEU A 569 2.38 -13.85 -23.71
N LYS A 570 2.44 -13.33 -24.94
CA LYS A 570 2.53 -14.14 -26.16
C LYS A 570 3.96 -14.56 -26.49
N THR A 571 4.97 -13.99 -25.83
CA THR A 571 6.39 -14.29 -26.07
C THR A 571 6.80 -15.50 -25.24
N ARG A 572 6.72 -16.69 -25.83
CA ARG A 572 7.03 -17.96 -25.16
C ARG A 572 8.47 -18.45 -25.38
N ASP A 573 9.14 -17.90 -26.37
CA ASP A 573 10.50 -18.24 -26.77
C ASP A 573 11.58 -17.39 -26.05
N PHE A 574 11.35 -17.02 -24.78
CA PHE A 574 12.28 -16.18 -24.00
C PHE A 574 13.49 -16.95 -23.46
N TYR A 575 13.33 -18.26 -23.17
CA TYR A 575 14.41 -19.09 -22.64
C TYR A 575 15.35 -19.55 -23.76
N ARG A 576 14.77 -19.99 -24.88
CA ARG A 576 15.47 -20.36 -26.14
C ARG A 576 14.71 -19.73 -27.29
N TRP A 577 15.43 -19.02 -28.17
CA TRP A 577 14.82 -18.32 -29.29
C TRP A 577 15.59 -18.46 -30.57
N LYS A 578 14.92 -18.23 -31.69
CA LYS A 578 15.49 -18.32 -33.02
C LYS A 578 14.97 -17.19 -33.91
N VAL A 579 15.90 -16.52 -34.60
CA VAL A 579 15.59 -15.45 -35.57
C VAL A 579 16.32 -15.79 -36.88
N ARG A 580 15.68 -15.48 -37.98
CA ARG A 580 16.24 -15.69 -39.33
C ARG A 580 16.19 -14.36 -40.08
N TYR A 581 17.29 -14.07 -40.78
CA TYR A 581 17.40 -12.95 -41.69
C TYR A 581 17.90 -13.44 -43.03
N ARG A 582 17.32 -12.94 -44.13
CA ARG A 582 17.97 -13.01 -45.44
C ARG A 582 19.17 -12.07 -45.44
N SER A 583 20.18 -12.33 -46.27
CA SER A 583 21.40 -11.54 -46.33
C SER A 583 21.12 -10.07 -46.72
N ASP A 584 20.16 -9.84 -47.65
CA ASP A 584 19.72 -8.50 -48.04
C ASP A 584 18.98 -7.78 -46.88
N GLU A 585 18.04 -8.46 -46.22
CA GLU A 585 17.31 -7.91 -45.08
C GLU A 585 18.25 -7.50 -43.91
N LEU A 586 19.24 -8.36 -43.62
CA LEU A 586 20.25 -8.09 -42.60
C LEU A 586 21.15 -6.90 -42.95
N SER A 587 21.55 -6.78 -44.22
CA SER A 587 22.35 -5.68 -44.73
C SER A 587 21.61 -4.35 -44.59
N ASP A 588 20.33 -4.32 -44.98
CA ASP A 588 19.48 -3.14 -44.85
C ASP A 588 19.21 -2.76 -43.40
N LEU A 589 18.96 -3.75 -42.55
CA LEU A 589 18.78 -3.56 -41.10
C LEU A 589 20.01 -2.93 -40.45
N LEU A 590 21.19 -3.50 -40.68
CA LEU A 590 22.45 -3.00 -40.15
C LEU A 590 22.73 -1.59 -40.63
N LYS A 591 22.50 -1.28 -41.92
CA LYS A 591 22.65 0.07 -42.47
C LYS A 591 21.75 1.07 -41.77
N ARG A 592 20.47 0.74 -41.57
CA ARG A 592 19.51 1.62 -40.85
C ARG A 592 19.90 1.82 -39.40
N ARG A 593 20.28 0.75 -38.69
CA ARG A 593 20.54 0.76 -37.25
C ARG A 593 21.90 1.31 -36.84
N THR A 594 22.91 1.17 -37.71
CA THR A 594 24.29 1.61 -37.40
C THR A 594 24.76 2.82 -38.24
N GLY A 595 24.03 3.18 -39.28
CA GLY A 595 24.41 4.22 -40.23
C GLY A 595 25.56 3.81 -41.16
N ARG A 596 26.05 2.54 -41.11
CA ARG A 596 27.15 2.03 -41.96
C ARG A 596 26.62 1.09 -43.01
N ASP A 597 27.04 1.31 -44.23
CA ASP A 597 26.78 0.44 -45.36
C ASP A 597 27.95 -0.55 -45.52
N LEU A 598 27.71 -1.82 -45.19
CA LEU A 598 28.71 -2.88 -45.33
C LEU A 598 28.53 -3.69 -46.62
N GLY A 599 27.60 -3.30 -47.50
CA GLY A 599 27.22 -4.09 -48.65
C GLY A 599 26.52 -5.40 -48.23
N GLU A 600 26.63 -6.44 -49.01
CA GLU A 600 26.07 -7.76 -48.68
C GLU A 600 26.84 -8.39 -47.52
N ILE A 601 26.16 -8.79 -46.46
CA ILE A 601 26.78 -9.39 -45.27
C ILE A 601 27.27 -10.81 -45.60
N GLN A 602 28.54 -11.03 -45.30
CA GLN A 602 29.23 -12.32 -45.57
C GLN A 602 29.38 -13.18 -44.31
N SER A 603 29.76 -12.59 -43.18
CA SER A 603 29.92 -13.30 -41.91
C SER A 603 29.67 -12.44 -40.69
N MET A 604 29.33 -13.06 -39.59
CA MET A 604 29.30 -12.53 -38.22
C MET A 604 30.15 -13.43 -37.35
N GLU A 605 31.12 -12.86 -36.64
CA GLU A 605 32.10 -13.56 -35.80
C GLU A 605 32.07 -12.96 -34.38
N ASP A 606 31.82 -13.78 -33.37
CA ASP A 606 31.97 -13.42 -31.97
C ASP A 606 33.47 -13.38 -31.61
N LEU A 607 33.96 -12.19 -31.29
CA LEU A 607 35.36 -12.01 -30.89
C LEU A 607 35.56 -12.23 -29.40
N GLU A 608 34.56 -11.94 -28.60
CA GLU A 608 34.59 -12.03 -27.16
C GLU A 608 33.20 -12.36 -26.60
N ARG A 609 33.18 -13.24 -25.60
CA ARG A 609 31.96 -13.62 -24.87
C ARG A 609 32.16 -13.47 -23.36
N GLY A 610 31.11 -13.11 -22.68
CA GLY A 610 31.02 -13.16 -21.21
C GLY A 610 30.79 -14.57 -20.69
N ASP A 611 30.73 -14.71 -19.38
CA ASP A 611 30.57 -15.99 -18.69
C ASP A 611 29.28 -16.72 -19.05
N SER A 612 28.16 -15.98 -19.25
CA SER A 612 26.89 -16.55 -19.68
C SER A 612 26.89 -17.00 -21.14
N GLY A 613 27.93 -16.67 -21.90
CA GLY A 613 27.99 -16.84 -23.35
C GLY A 613 27.43 -15.66 -24.16
N ARG A 614 27.05 -14.56 -23.51
CA ARG A 614 26.67 -13.32 -24.23
C ARG A 614 27.85 -12.75 -24.99
N ILE A 615 27.60 -12.35 -26.21
CA ILE A 615 28.63 -11.73 -27.07
C ILE A 615 28.90 -10.30 -26.53
N ILE A 616 30.14 -10.03 -26.17
CA ILE A 616 30.64 -8.72 -25.76
C ILE A 616 31.12 -7.94 -26.97
N SER A 617 31.77 -8.63 -27.92
CA SER A 617 32.31 -8.03 -29.15
C SER A 617 31.95 -8.87 -30.37
N LEU A 618 31.23 -8.29 -31.32
CA LEU A 618 30.76 -8.94 -32.55
C LEU A 618 31.38 -8.22 -33.76
N ARG A 619 32.13 -9.00 -34.57
CA ARG A 619 32.61 -8.52 -35.88
C ARG A 619 31.63 -8.91 -36.98
N ILE A 620 31.26 -7.96 -37.82
CA ILE A 620 30.39 -8.17 -38.98
C ILE A 620 31.18 -7.78 -40.25
N LYS A 621 31.28 -8.70 -41.21
CA LYS A 621 31.96 -8.48 -42.49
C LYS A 621 30.94 -8.53 -43.62
N GLY A 622 31.04 -7.58 -44.53
CA GLY A 622 30.29 -7.51 -45.75
C GLY A 622 31.17 -7.22 -46.94
N THR A 623 30.59 -7.18 -48.13
CA THR A 623 31.30 -6.90 -49.39
C THR A 623 31.90 -5.49 -49.47
N GLY A 624 31.33 -4.55 -48.73
CA GLY A 624 31.74 -3.15 -48.66
C GLY A 624 32.64 -2.79 -47.47
N GLY A 625 32.98 -3.74 -46.58
CA GLY A 625 33.82 -3.52 -45.43
C GLY A 625 33.46 -4.36 -44.19
N GLU A 626 34.04 -3.99 -43.06
CA GLU A 626 33.75 -4.65 -41.77
C GLU A 626 33.51 -3.63 -40.66
N MET A 627 32.82 -4.07 -39.63
CA MET A 627 32.64 -3.32 -38.41
C MET A 627 32.66 -4.24 -37.18
N THR A 628 33.08 -3.68 -36.05
CA THR A 628 32.94 -4.34 -34.75
C THR A 628 31.98 -3.55 -33.90
N ILE A 629 31.03 -4.27 -33.28
CA ILE A 629 30.06 -3.72 -32.33
C ILE A 629 30.39 -4.31 -30.97
N SER A 630 30.55 -3.44 -29.97
CA SER A 630 30.88 -3.90 -28.61
C SER A 630 29.75 -3.57 -27.64
N LYS A 631 29.64 -4.41 -26.60
CA LYS A 631 28.65 -4.40 -25.53
C LYS A 631 27.26 -4.91 -25.94
N GLU A 632 26.66 -5.57 -24.99
CA GLU A 632 25.42 -6.36 -25.13
C GLU A 632 24.28 -5.57 -25.80
N LEU A 633 23.94 -4.40 -25.26
CA LEU A 633 22.83 -3.60 -25.77
C LEU A 633 23.04 -3.07 -27.19
N ALA A 634 24.28 -2.68 -27.53
CA ALA A 634 24.60 -2.17 -28.86
C ALA A 634 24.46 -3.28 -29.92
N ILE A 635 24.88 -4.51 -29.60
CA ILE A 635 24.72 -5.68 -30.47
C ILE A 635 23.22 -5.98 -30.68
N ARG A 636 22.43 -5.97 -29.62
CA ARG A 636 20.97 -6.22 -29.73
C ARG A 636 20.26 -5.16 -30.59
N ARG A 637 20.64 -3.89 -30.42
CA ARG A 637 20.06 -2.77 -31.19
C ARG A 637 20.43 -2.83 -32.68
N ALA A 638 21.62 -3.28 -32.98
CA ALA A 638 22.08 -3.37 -34.36
C ALA A 638 21.38 -4.50 -35.14
N LEU A 639 20.98 -5.57 -34.46
CA LEU A 639 20.45 -6.79 -35.06
C LEU A 639 18.93 -6.93 -34.95
N SER A 640 18.19 -5.85 -34.67
CA SER A 640 16.72 -5.86 -34.61
C SER A 640 16.14 -4.49 -34.87
N GLU A 641 14.93 -4.40 -35.38
CA GLU A 641 14.20 -3.13 -35.54
C GLU A 641 13.89 -2.48 -34.18
N SER A 642 13.69 -3.30 -33.14
CA SER A 642 13.58 -2.86 -31.76
C SER A 642 14.83 -3.24 -30.98
N HIS A 643 14.77 -4.37 -30.29
CA HIS A 643 15.89 -4.96 -29.57
C HIS A 643 15.85 -6.49 -29.74
N LEU A 644 16.97 -7.11 -30.16
CA LEU A 644 17.09 -8.57 -30.10
C LEU A 644 16.94 -9.03 -28.66
N LYS A 645 16.40 -10.23 -28.41
CA LYS A 645 16.13 -10.68 -27.03
C LYS A 645 17.37 -10.65 -26.13
N SER A 646 18.51 -11.14 -26.60
CA SER A 646 19.80 -11.05 -25.90
C SER A 646 20.95 -11.07 -26.91
N SER A 647 22.18 -10.81 -26.46
CA SER A 647 23.39 -11.07 -27.26
C SER A 647 23.94 -12.48 -27.06
N ASN A 648 23.24 -13.35 -26.33
CA ASN A 648 23.64 -14.75 -26.16
C ASN A 648 23.09 -15.60 -27.31
N PHE A 649 23.77 -15.64 -28.42
CA PHE A 649 23.37 -16.42 -29.59
C PHE A 649 24.57 -16.98 -30.35
N THR A 650 24.31 -18.02 -31.15
CA THR A 650 25.20 -18.53 -32.20
C THR A 650 24.64 -18.15 -33.57
N VAL A 651 25.52 -18.00 -34.54
CA VAL A 651 25.15 -17.66 -35.92
C VAL A 651 25.51 -18.83 -36.81
N THR A 652 24.55 -19.29 -37.61
CA THR A 652 24.78 -20.24 -38.70
C THR A 652 24.31 -19.62 -40.02
N ARG A 653 25.00 -19.90 -41.11
CA ARG A 653 24.60 -19.51 -42.46
C ARG A 653 24.06 -20.69 -43.22
N ASP A 654 22.86 -20.55 -43.76
CA ASP A 654 22.21 -21.58 -44.61
C ASP A 654 21.79 -20.91 -45.93
N GLY A 655 22.65 -21.07 -46.95
CA GLY A 655 22.48 -20.37 -48.22
C GLY A 655 22.58 -18.86 -48.09
N ASP A 656 21.48 -18.16 -48.39
CA ASP A 656 21.33 -16.70 -48.28
C ASP A 656 20.78 -16.25 -46.90
N GLN A 657 20.57 -17.20 -45.96
CA GLN A 657 20.00 -16.89 -44.66
C GLN A 657 21.05 -16.94 -43.54
N PHE A 658 20.96 -15.95 -42.66
CA PHE A 658 21.61 -15.94 -41.35
C PHE A 658 20.61 -16.42 -40.30
N ILE A 659 20.95 -17.48 -39.55
CA ILE A 659 20.13 -18.04 -38.50
C ILE A 659 20.81 -17.75 -37.17
N LEU A 660 20.13 -16.98 -36.30
CA LEU A 660 20.56 -16.69 -34.94
C LEU A 660 19.77 -17.58 -33.98
N GLU A 661 20.46 -18.45 -33.26
CA GLU A 661 19.88 -19.30 -32.22
C GLU A 661 20.41 -18.84 -30.87
N GLY A 662 19.52 -18.35 -30.01
CA GLY A 662 19.92 -17.68 -28.78
C GLY A 662 19.16 -18.13 -27.54
N ARG A 663 19.55 -17.55 -26.40
CA ARG A 663 18.99 -17.83 -25.09
C ARG A 663 18.88 -16.58 -24.22
N GLY A 664 17.82 -16.56 -23.40
CA GLY A 664 17.54 -15.48 -22.44
C GLY A 664 16.94 -14.24 -23.07
N TRP A 665 16.49 -13.32 -22.22
CA TRP A 665 15.88 -12.04 -22.58
C TRP A 665 16.39 -10.91 -21.67
N GLY A 666 17.09 -9.97 -22.24
CA GLY A 666 17.77 -8.87 -21.56
C GLY A 666 19.27 -9.14 -21.32
N HIS A 667 19.90 -8.23 -20.61
CA HIS A 667 21.34 -8.24 -20.35
C HIS A 667 21.83 -9.43 -19.49
N GLY A 668 20.96 -10.03 -18.69
CA GLY A 668 21.26 -11.20 -17.88
C GLY A 668 22.05 -10.94 -16.58
N VAL A 669 22.37 -9.71 -16.25
CA VAL A 669 23.14 -9.37 -15.04
C VAL A 669 22.21 -9.29 -13.84
N GLY A 670 22.64 -9.86 -12.70
CA GLY A 670 21.90 -9.86 -11.45
C GLY A 670 20.68 -10.77 -11.47
N LEU A 671 19.55 -10.31 -10.89
CA LEU A 671 18.37 -11.15 -10.73
C LEU A 671 17.68 -11.49 -12.05
N CYS A 672 17.41 -12.78 -12.26
CA CYS A 672 16.54 -13.30 -13.32
C CYS A 672 15.08 -13.24 -12.84
N GLN A 673 14.23 -12.40 -13.45
CA GLN A 673 12.84 -12.22 -12.99
C GLN A 673 12.02 -13.51 -13.05
N ILE A 674 12.12 -14.26 -14.16
CA ILE A 674 11.42 -15.56 -14.30
C ILE A 674 11.98 -16.57 -13.28
N GLY A 675 13.32 -16.67 -13.15
CA GLY A 675 13.94 -17.57 -12.16
C GLY A 675 13.51 -17.24 -10.73
N ALA A 676 13.50 -15.97 -10.36
CA ALA A 676 13.04 -15.52 -9.05
C ALA A 676 11.56 -15.83 -8.76
N ALA A 677 10.69 -15.68 -9.77
CA ALA A 677 9.28 -16.07 -9.65
C ALA A 677 9.10 -17.59 -9.44
N VAL A 678 9.89 -18.41 -10.16
CA VAL A 678 9.90 -19.87 -9.97
C VAL A 678 10.42 -20.24 -8.59
N MET A 679 11.51 -19.63 -8.12
CA MET A 679 12.03 -19.84 -6.77
C MET A 679 10.96 -19.54 -5.71
N ALA A 680 10.29 -18.40 -5.81
CA ALA A 680 9.21 -18.02 -4.90
C ALA A 680 8.04 -19.03 -4.94
N ALA A 681 7.65 -19.50 -6.11
CA ALA A 681 6.62 -20.53 -6.26
C ALA A 681 7.04 -21.89 -5.66
N ARG A 682 8.35 -22.18 -5.58
CA ARG A 682 8.91 -23.35 -4.89
C ARG A 682 9.10 -23.16 -3.38
N GLY A 683 8.70 -21.99 -2.82
CA GLY A 683 8.75 -21.72 -1.39
C GLY A 683 10.03 -21.04 -0.88
N TYR A 684 10.91 -20.57 -1.77
CA TYR A 684 12.06 -19.78 -1.36
C TYR A 684 11.61 -18.41 -0.85
N SER A 685 12.19 -17.96 0.27
CA SER A 685 12.00 -16.62 0.80
C SER A 685 12.68 -15.56 -0.10
N TYR A 686 12.24 -14.31 -0.01
CA TYR A 686 12.89 -13.22 -0.73
C TYR A 686 14.37 -13.05 -0.38
N ILE A 687 14.77 -13.39 0.87
CA ILE A 687 16.16 -13.36 1.31
C ILE A 687 16.98 -14.42 0.57
N GLU A 688 16.47 -15.65 0.45
CA GLU A 688 17.14 -16.73 -0.29
C GLU A 688 17.23 -16.40 -1.78
N ILE A 689 16.17 -15.83 -2.36
CA ILE A 689 16.18 -15.36 -3.75
C ILE A 689 17.27 -14.31 -3.96
N LEU A 690 17.31 -13.28 -3.13
CA LEU A 690 18.32 -12.22 -3.24
C LEU A 690 19.74 -12.76 -3.07
N LYS A 691 20.00 -13.63 -2.10
CA LYS A 691 21.32 -14.25 -1.86
C LYS A 691 21.73 -15.22 -2.98
N HIS A 692 20.77 -15.76 -3.73
CA HIS A 692 21.08 -16.59 -4.90
C HIS A 692 21.71 -15.75 -6.01
N TYR A 693 21.15 -14.57 -6.32
CA TYR A 693 21.59 -13.73 -7.44
C TYR A 693 22.64 -12.68 -7.08
N TYR A 694 22.70 -12.23 -5.84
CA TYR A 694 23.65 -11.20 -5.37
C TYR A 694 24.55 -11.80 -4.30
N LYS A 695 25.68 -12.35 -4.74
CA LYS A 695 26.61 -13.03 -3.86
C LYS A 695 27.26 -12.04 -2.88
N ASP A 696 27.41 -12.46 -1.63
CA ASP A 696 28.08 -11.69 -0.58
C ASP A 696 27.46 -10.29 -0.33
N ALA A 697 26.27 -9.99 -0.87
CA ALA A 697 25.55 -8.78 -0.53
C ALA A 697 24.77 -8.95 0.78
N ASP A 698 24.79 -7.91 1.60
CA ASP A 698 24.01 -7.78 2.80
C ASP A 698 22.62 -7.21 2.47
N ILE A 699 21.60 -7.62 3.24
CA ILE A 699 20.21 -7.14 3.15
C ILE A 699 19.90 -6.45 4.47
N GLY A 700 19.65 -5.12 4.43
CA GLY A 700 19.39 -4.39 5.65
C GLY A 700 18.63 -3.08 5.47
#